data_2bfb1bbe36b4bfa85d5a4962af83afe8
#
_entry.id   2bfb1bbe36b4bfa85d5a4962af83afe8
#
_cell.length_a   1.000
_cell.length_b   1.000
_cell.length_c   1.000
_cell.angle_alpha   90.00
_cell.angle_beta   90.00
_cell.angle_gamma   90.00
#
_symmetry.space_group_name_H-M   'P 1'
#
loop_
_entity.id
_entity.type
_entity.pdbx_description
1 polymer ?
#
loop_
_entity_poly.entity_id
_entity_poly.type
_entity_poly.pdbx_seq_one_letter_code
_entity_poly.pdbx_strand_id
1 'polypeptide(L)'
;MKKLLLFLCSLLPLSAIATEVKSPNGNIVLSFSIEQGRPTYALSYKGKEVVRPSHLGLELAKDKHASMGLDETDLMDDFQLADTKLSEFDETWKPVWGESATIRNHYNELAVTLKREWQTLSPLPAGAIGQSIRMHNRTIIIRFRVYDDGIGFRYEFPQQQELNYFLIKEEHTEFAMTGDHTAWWLPGDYDTQEQETQETKLSEIRGRMQQAVNWTNSSIAAFSPTGVQTSLQMKSADGLYINIHEAACADYATMHLELVDAQTRALTTKLDGSSNKYTPNPEACEYPLPKPFTFVSHLTPDGTGLKGAMQTPCETPWRTVMVSDDARDMLSSNLILNLNEPCKLEDTSWIHPTKYCGVWWEMIVGKSNWHYTDDYPSIKLDQIDWTKVKPHGRHAANNEKVKRYIDFAAKNGLDQVLVEGWNVGWEDWANMWKRDVFDFQTPYPDFDIKMLNDYAHSKGVKLLMHHETSSSTQNYERHLEAAFNLMNKYGYDAVKTGYVGDINPRGDHHYSQSMNNHYLYVVKEAAKHHIMVNAHEATRPTGLCRTYPNLVGNESARGTEYEAFGGSRPDHTCILPFTRLQGGPMDYTPGIFVTRLSEWSENTSWARITIAGSLALYLTMYSPLQMAADLPEHYEKFDDAFQFIRDVACDWDQSIYLEAEPGDYITVARKAKGTQNWFIGGKCDENGHKTTVKLDFLEKGRKYACTIYADAPDAHYEHNPQAYVITRRVVKHGDTIKLQEAPGGGFAVSLIAQ
;
A
#
# COMPACT_ATOMS: atom_id res chain seq x y z
N MET A 1 -24.91 -30.02 -70.16
CA MET A 1 -23.76 -30.26 -69.27
C MET A 1 -23.18 -28.91 -68.84
N LYS A 2 -23.60 -28.40 -67.69
CA LYS A 2 -23.08 -27.16 -67.12
C LYS A 2 -22.08 -27.58 -66.03
N LYS A 3 -20.79 -27.25 -66.18
CA LYS A 3 -19.75 -27.46 -65.15
C LYS A 3 -19.89 -26.40 -64.07
N LEU A 4 -20.18 -26.85 -62.86
CA LEU A 4 -20.16 -26.06 -61.64
C LEU A 4 -18.69 -25.97 -61.18
N LEU A 5 -18.09 -24.77 -61.19
CA LEU A 5 -16.77 -24.51 -60.62
C LEU A 5 -16.98 -24.19 -59.12
N LEU A 6 -16.57 -25.12 -58.26
CA LEU A 6 -16.47 -24.84 -56.82
C LEU A 6 -15.17 -24.05 -56.60
N PHE A 7 -15.31 -22.80 -56.18
CA PHE A 7 -14.20 -22.02 -55.59
C PHE A 7 -14.00 -22.49 -54.13
N LEU A 8 -12.97 -23.26 -53.90
CA LEU A 8 -12.48 -23.54 -52.55
C LEU A 8 -11.68 -22.32 -52.08
N CYS A 9 -12.28 -21.43 -51.30
CA CYS A 9 -11.54 -20.46 -50.50
C CYS A 9 -10.79 -21.22 -49.40
N SER A 10 -9.48 -21.44 -49.56
CA SER A 10 -8.61 -21.84 -48.48
C SER A 10 -8.48 -20.71 -47.50
N LEU A 11 -9.21 -20.80 -46.41
CA LEU A 11 -8.95 -20.00 -45.20
C LEU A 11 -7.58 -20.42 -44.65
N LEU A 12 -6.53 -19.72 -45.06
CA LEU A 12 -5.25 -19.72 -44.30
C LEU A 12 -5.57 -19.05 -42.96
N PRO A 13 -5.19 -19.62 -41.81
CA PRO A 13 -5.29 -18.91 -40.58
C PRO A 13 -4.39 -17.67 -40.69
N LEU A 14 -4.94 -16.48 -40.60
CA LEU A 14 -4.17 -15.29 -40.32
C LEU A 14 -3.50 -15.55 -38.96
N SER A 15 -2.22 -15.87 -38.98
CA SER A 15 -1.37 -15.81 -37.79
C SER A 15 -1.43 -14.36 -37.31
N ALA A 16 -1.98 -14.14 -36.12
CA ALA A 16 -1.96 -12.84 -35.47
C ALA A 16 -0.49 -12.39 -35.41
N ILE A 17 -0.16 -11.27 -36.05
CA ILE A 17 1.17 -10.68 -35.97
C ILE A 17 1.26 -10.09 -34.56
N ALA A 18 2.02 -10.74 -33.67
CA ALA A 18 2.30 -10.22 -32.35
C ALA A 18 3.24 -9.00 -32.47
N THR A 19 2.88 -7.91 -31.80
CA THR A 19 3.77 -6.75 -31.65
C THR A 19 4.58 -6.92 -30.37
N GLU A 20 5.91 -6.91 -30.49
CA GLU A 20 6.81 -7.03 -29.35
C GLU A 20 7.40 -5.67 -28.94
N VAL A 21 7.56 -5.48 -27.63
CA VAL A 21 8.36 -4.42 -27.04
C VAL A 21 9.26 -5.02 -25.95
N LYS A 22 10.52 -4.55 -25.89
CA LYS A 22 11.54 -5.06 -24.96
C LYS A 22 11.92 -4.00 -23.96
N SER A 23 12.36 -4.41 -22.76
CA SER A 23 13.02 -3.51 -21.83
C SER A 23 14.30 -2.91 -22.44
N PRO A 24 14.78 -1.77 -21.92
CA PRO A 24 16.03 -1.16 -22.39
C PRO A 24 17.22 -2.12 -22.42
N ASN A 25 17.36 -3.00 -21.40
CA ASN A 25 18.41 -4.02 -21.35
C ASN A 25 18.09 -5.29 -22.16
N GLY A 26 16.88 -5.41 -22.73
CA GLY A 26 16.42 -6.52 -23.55
C GLY A 26 16.04 -7.79 -22.79
N ASN A 27 16.08 -7.82 -21.47
CA ASN A 27 15.81 -9.01 -20.67
C ASN A 27 14.31 -9.32 -20.54
N ILE A 28 13.46 -8.27 -20.51
CA ILE A 28 12.01 -8.40 -20.47
C ILE A 28 11.46 -8.20 -21.88
N VAL A 29 10.62 -9.11 -22.32
CA VAL A 29 9.92 -9.01 -23.61
C VAL A 29 8.42 -9.15 -23.37
N LEU A 30 7.68 -8.11 -23.74
CA LEU A 30 6.23 -8.11 -23.79
C LEU A 30 5.78 -8.32 -25.24
N SER A 31 4.88 -9.25 -25.46
CA SER A 31 4.20 -9.46 -26.73
C SER A 31 2.71 -9.13 -26.61
N PHE A 32 2.17 -8.41 -27.57
CA PHE A 32 0.76 -8.06 -27.68
C PHE A 32 0.16 -8.62 -28.96
N SER A 33 -1.02 -9.21 -28.88
CA SER A 33 -1.78 -9.71 -30.02
C SER A 33 -3.29 -9.50 -29.83
N ILE A 34 -4.07 -9.68 -30.88
CA ILE A 34 -5.52 -9.80 -30.78
C ILE A 34 -5.90 -11.23 -31.14
N GLU A 35 -6.42 -11.97 -30.17
CA GLU A 35 -6.84 -13.36 -30.34
C GLU A 35 -8.37 -13.45 -30.35
N GLN A 36 -8.94 -13.77 -31.53
CA GLN A 36 -10.41 -13.83 -31.72
C GLN A 36 -11.13 -12.54 -31.28
N GLY A 37 -10.55 -11.37 -31.59
CA GLY A 37 -11.08 -10.08 -31.21
C GLY A 37 -10.74 -9.63 -29.78
N ARG A 38 -10.07 -10.45 -28.98
CA ARG A 38 -9.68 -10.16 -27.59
C ARG A 38 -8.23 -9.66 -27.50
N PRO A 39 -8.00 -8.48 -26.90
CA PRO A 39 -6.64 -8.01 -26.61
C PRO A 39 -5.93 -8.99 -25.68
N THR A 40 -4.74 -9.40 -26.05
CA THR A 40 -3.97 -10.44 -25.33
C THR A 40 -2.51 -10.01 -25.21
N TYR A 41 -1.92 -10.21 -24.04
CA TYR A 41 -0.48 -9.97 -23.81
C TYR A 41 0.18 -11.19 -23.19
N ALA A 42 1.49 -11.29 -23.36
CA ALA A 42 2.34 -12.26 -22.66
C ALA A 42 3.67 -11.61 -22.28
N LEU A 43 4.32 -12.14 -21.24
CA LEU A 43 5.55 -11.61 -20.69
C LEU A 43 6.61 -12.69 -20.52
N SER A 44 7.85 -12.40 -20.93
CA SER A 44 9.01 -13.26 -20.66
C SER A 44 10.16 -12.46 -20.06
N TYR A 45 10.99 -13.14 -19.26
CA TYR A 45 12.21 -12.59 -18.64
C TYR A 45 13.40 -13.51 -18.93
N LYS A 46 14.44 -12.96 -19.57
CA LYS A 46 15.64 -13.73 -19.98
C LYS A 46 15.28 -15.01 -20.75
N GLY A 47 14.24 -14.94 -21.60
CA GLY A 47 13.73 -16.05 -22.41
C GLY A 47 12.87 -17.08 -21.68
N LYS A 48 12.58 -16.91 -20.37
CA LYS A 48 11.63 -17.71 -19.60
C LYS A 48 10.26 -17.02 -19.61
N GLU A 49 9.20 -17.79 -19.81
CA GLU A 49 7.83 -17.28 -19.70
C GLU A 49 7.53 -16.89 -18.24
N VAL A 50 6.94 -15.72 -18.03
CA VAL A 50 6.54 -15.18 -16.72
C VAL A 50 5.03 -15.10 -16.62
N VAL A 51 4.39 -14.47 -17.62
CA VAL A 51 2.94 -14.40 -17.79
C VAL A 51 2.60 -15.02 -19.12
N ARG A 52 1.80 -16.10 -19.09
CA ARG A 52 1.25 -16.75 -20.28
C ARG A 52 0.28 -15.81 -20.99
N PRO A 53 -0.14 -16.10 -22.26
CA PRO A 53 -1.17 -15.30 -22.93
C PRO A 53 -2.37 -15.04 -22.03
N SER A 54 -2.61 -13.75 -21.76
CA SER A 54 -3.56 -13.20 -20.77
C SER A 54 -4.42 -12.15 -21.45
N HIS A 55 -5.73 -12.24 -21.27
CA HIS A 55 -6.67 -11.33 -21.90
C HIS A 55 -6.82 -10.03 -21.10
N LEU A 56 -7.22 -8.98 -21.84
CA LEU A 56 -7.48 -7.65 -21.32
C LEU A 56 -8.90 -7.21 -21.72
N GLY A 57 -9.60 -6.52 -20.81
CA GLY A 57 -10.93 -6.00 -21.12
C GLY A 57 -11.65 -5.46 -19.90
N LEU A 58 -12.76 -4.78 -20.16
CA LEU A 58 -13.64 -4.22 -19.13
C LEU A 58 -15.10 -4.55 -19.46
N GLU A 59 -15.88 -4.80 -18.44
CA GLU A 59 -17.34 -4.88 -18.50
C GLU A 59 -17.93 -3.60 -17.93
N LEU A 60 -18.80 -2.93 -18.69
CA LEU A 60 -19.48 -1.71 -18.29
C LEU A 60 -20.85 -2.04 -17.70
N ALA A 61 -21.29 -1.28 -16.73
CA ALA A 61 -22.65 -1.38 -16.21
C ALA A 61 -23.63 -0.67 -17.14
N LYS A 62 -24.82 -1.23 -17.29
CA LYS A 62 -25.92 -0.54 -17.95
C LYS A 62 -26.37 0.65 -17.12
N ASP A 63 -26.48 1.78 -17.77
CA ASP A 63 -27.00 3.01 -17.18
C ASP A 63 -28.26 3.54 -17.90
N LYS A 64 -28.69 4.75 -17.55
CA LYS A 64 -29.84 5.41 -18.20
C LYS A 64 -29.64 5.68 -19.68
N HIS A 65 -28.40 5.69 -20.18
CA HIS A 65 -28.11 5.90 -21.60
C HIS A 65 -28.39 4.65 -22.45
N ALA A 66 -28.58 3.47 -21.84
CA ALA A 66 -29.02 2.25 -22.51
C ALA A 66 -30.31 2.46 -23.28
N SER A 67 -31.26 3.24 -22.76
CA SER A 67 -32.50 3.60 -23.42
C SER A 67 -32.32 4.40 -24.73
N MET A 68 -31.12 4.95 -24.94
CA MET A 68 -30.76 5.68 -26.16
C MET A 68 -30.10 4.80 -27.23
N GLY A 69 -30.06 3.47 -27.03
CA GLY A 69 -29.39 2.52 -27.91
C GLY A 69 -27.88 2.47 -27.74
N LEU A 70 -27.35 2.98 -26.62
CA LEU A 70 -25.96 2.92 -26.22
C LEU A 70 -25.75 1.91 -25.07
N ASP A 71 -26.50 0.81 -25.12
CA ASP A 71 -26.53 -0.24 -24.10
C ASP A 71 -25.47 -1.33 -24.29
N GLU A 72 -24.60 -1.17 -25.29
CA GLU A 72 -23.43 -2.04 -25.42
C GLU A 72 -22.47 -1.84 -24.25
N THR A 73 -22.32 -2.89 -23.47
CA THR A 73 -21.52 -2.86 -22.21
C THR A 73 -20.21 -3.63 -22.31
N ASP A 74 -19.94 -4.25 -23.45
CA ASP A 74 -18.80 -5.11 -23.65
C ASP A 74 -17.61 -4.33 -24.24
N LEU A 75 -16.50 -4.34 -23.51
CA LEU A 75 -15.18 -3.93 -23.97
C LEU A 75 -14.17 -5.08 -23.77
N MET A 76 -14.62 -6.32 -24.04
CA MET A 76 -13.87 -7.56 -23.85
C MET A 76 -13.37 -8.16 -25.17
N ASP A 77 -14.16 -8.06 -26.24
CA ASP A 77 -13.85 -8.68 -27.53
C ASP A 77 -14.32 -7.82 -28.72
N ASP A 78 -14.34 -8.43 -29.92
CA ASP A 78 -14.63 -7.77 -31.20
C ASP A 78 -13.75 -6.57 -31.54
N PHE A 79 -12.59 -6.45 -30.88
CA PHE A 79 -11.64 -5.40 -31.16
C PHE A 79 -10.87 -5.63 -32.45
N GLN A 80 -10.64 -4.53 -33.15
CA GLN A 80 -9.75 -4.43 -34.29
C GLN A 80 -8.59 -3.51 -33.98
N LEU A 81 -7.37 -3.88 -34.41
CA LEU A 81 -6.21 -3.02 -34.30
C LEU A 81 -6.35 -1.81 -35.22
N ALA A 82 -6.35 -0.62 -34.65
CA ALA A 82 -6.43 0.63 -35.42
C ALA A 82 -5.04 1.25 -35.63
N ASP A 83 -4.17 1.22 -34.59
CA ASP A 83 -2.82 1.79 -34.65
C ASP A 83 -1.92 1.19 -33.59
N THR A 84 -0.59 1.22 -33.81
CA THR A 84 0.45 0.90 -32.82
C THR A 84 1.54 1.96 -32.87
N LYS A 85 1.97 2.43 -31.69
CA LYS A 85 3.06 3.39 -31.56
C LYS A 85 4.10 2.88 -30.56
N LEU A 86 5.35 2.83 -31.03
CA LEU A 86 6.52 2.57 -30.17
C LEU A 86 7.23 3.87 -29.83
N SER A 87 7.69 4.00 -28.60
CA SER A 87 8.51 5.11 -28.14
C SER A 87 9.45 4.68 -27.01
N GLU A 88 10.44 5.51 -26.70
CA GLU A 88 11.40 5.34 -25.61
C GLU A 88 11.39 6.58 -24.73
N PHE A 89 11.64 6.42 -23.45
CA PHE A 89 11.76 7.50 -22.48
C PHE A 89 12.92 7.24 -21.52
N ASP A 90 13.74 8.23 -21.25
CA ASP A 90 14.85 8.16 -20.30
C ASP A 90 15.06 9.52 -19.62
N GLU A 91 14.82 9.54 -18.31
CA GLU A 91 15.10 10.72 -17.47
C GLU A 91 15.68 10.26 -16.12
N THR A 92 16.33 11.18 -15.42
CA THR A 92 16.69 11.00 -14.01
C THR A 92 16.05 12.12 -13.21
N TRP A 93 15.27 11.76 -12.19
CA TRP A 93 14.60 12.71 -11.31
C TRP A 93 15.09 12.57 -9.86
N LYS A 94 14.82 13.60 -9.05
CA LYS A 94 15.21 13.65 -7.64
C LYS A 94 13.94 13.59 -6.78
N PRO A 95 13.80 12.58 -5.90
CA PRO A 95 12.72 12.57 -4.93
C PRO A 95 12.91 13.66 -3.86
N VAL A 96 11.82 14.17 -3.30
CA VAL A 96 11.85 15.13 -2.19
C VAL A 96 12.48 14.47 -0.97
N TRP A 97 12.09 13.23 -0.73
CA TRP A 97 12.65 12.29 0.24
C TRP A 97 12.61 10.88 -0.35
N GLY A 98 13.37 9.94 0.17
CA GLY A 98 13.36 8.58 -0.37
C GLY A 98 14.54 7.73 0.04
N GLU A 99 14.66 6.60 -0.63
CA GLU A 99 15.72 5.62 -0.43
C GLU A 99 16.97 5.90 -1.29
N SER A 100 16.89 6.88 -2.20
CA SER A 100 17.95 7.24 -3.14
C SER A 100 17.92 8.71 -3.48
N ALA A 101 19.09 9.33 -3.68
CA ALA A 101 19.21 10.73 -4.08
C ALA A 101 18.67 11.01 -5.49
N THR A 102 18.69 10.01 -6.35
CA THR A 102 18.21 10.10 -7.75
C THR A 102 17.59 8.78 -8.18
N ILE A 103 16.56 8.86 -9.00
CA ILE A 103 15.86 7.70 -9.57
C ILE A 103 15.87 7.86 -11.10
N ARG A 104 16.32 6.84 -11.81
CA ARG A 104 16.20 6.77 -13.28
C ARG A 104 14.83 6.25 -13.66
N ASN A 105 14.16 6.91 -14.58
CA ASN A 105 12.91 6.51 -15.19
C ASN A 105 13.20 6.22 -16.68
N HIS A 106 13.46 4.94 -17.00
CA HIS A 106 13.87 4.50 -18.32
C HIS A 106 13.04 3.31 -18.78
N TYR A 107 12.29 3.46 -19.85
CA TYR A 107 11.42 2.42 -20.41
C TYR A 107 11.26 2.54 -21.92
N ASN A 108 10.89 1.43 -22.55
CA ASN A 108 10.31 1.41 -23.88
C ASN A 108 8.78 1.29 -23.76
N GLU A 109 8.06 2.01 -24.60
CA GLU A 109 6.60 2.10 -24.55
C GLU A 109 5.97 1.58 -25.86
N LEU A 110 4.88 0.81 -25.69
CA LEU A 110 3.98 0.41 -26.76
C LEU A 110 2.58 0.94 -26.45
N ALA A 111 2.05 1.81 -27.29
CA ALA A 111 0.65 2.22 -27.23
C ALA A 111 -0.13 1.55 -28.37
N VAL A 112 -1.17 0.79 -28.00
CA VAL A 112 -2.03 0.05 -28.94
C VAL A 112 -3.39 0.71 -28.95
N THR A 113 -3.81 1.24 -30.11
CA THR A 113 -5.15 1.80 -30.30
C THR A 113 -6.07 0.72 -30.89
N LEU A 114 -7.14 0.45 -30.19
CA LEU A 114 -8.14 -0.55 -30.51
C LEU A 114 -9.49 0.11 -30.79
N LYS A 115 -10.22 -0.43 -31.80
CA LYS A 115 -11.58 -0.02 -32.11
C LYS A 115 -12.51 -1.21 -32.02
N ARG A 116 -13.69 -0.97 -31.47
CA ARG A 116 -14.85 -1.88 -31.53
C ARG A 116 -15.96 -1.22 -32.28
N GLU A 117 -16.48 -1.88 -33.30
CA GLU A 117 -17.54 -1.35 -34.17
C GLU A 117 -18.77 -2.28 -34.15
N TRP A 118 -19.96 -1.71 -34.07
CA TRP A 118 -21.21 -2.46 -34.11
C TRP A 118 -22.32 -1.65 -34.78
N GLN A 119 -23.46 -2.30 -35.04
CA GLN A 119 -24.61 -1.68 -35.69
C GLN A 119 -25.85 -1.84 -34.83
N THR A 120 -26.68 -0.80 -34.80
CA THR A 120 -28.03 -0.88 -34.25
C THR A 120 -29.05 -0.62 -35.33
N LEU A 121 -30.18 -1.32 -35.23
CA LEU A 121 -31.33 -1.15 -36.12
C LEU A 121 -32.40 -0.37 -35.37
N SER A 122 -32.82 0.77 -35.91
CA SER A 122 -33.87 1.59 -35.34
C SER A 122 -35.06 1.64 -36.29
N PRO A 123 -36.31 1.63 -35.78
CA PRO A 123 -37.47 1.85 -36.61
C PRO A 123 -37.38 3.19 -37.34
N LEU A 124 -37.82 3.24 -38.61
CA LEU A 124 -37.96 4.51 -39.30
C LEU A 124 -39.11 5.34 -38.68
N PRO A 125 -39.12 6.67 -38.86
CA PRO A 125 -40.25 7.50 -38.42
C PRO A 125 -41.61 6.99 -38.90
N ALA A 126 -42.65 7.29 -38.13
CA ALA A 126 -43.99 6.83 -38.40
C ALA A 126 -44.42 7.13 -39.88
N GLY A 127 -44.83 6.08 -40.61
CA GLY A 127 -45.21 6.16 -42.01
C GLY A 127 -44.16 5.69 -43.01
N ALA A 128 -42.94 5.39 -42.61
CA ALA A 128 -41.90 4.77 -43.44
C ALA A 128 -41.79 3.27 -43.17
N ILE A 129 -41.56 2.47 -44.22
CA ILE A 129 -41.35 1.01 -44.11
C ILE A 129 -39.85 0.73 -44.12
N GLY A 130 -39.35 0.03 -43.10
CA GLY A 130 -37.93 -0.38 -42.97
C GLY A 130 -37.31 -0.03 -41.60
N GLN A 131 -36.00 -0.20 -41.53
CA GLN A 131 -35.20 0.14 -40.37
C GLN A 131 -34.03 1.00 -40.83
N SER A 132 -33.64 1.97 -40.00
CA SER A 132 -32.38 2.71 -40.18
C SER A 132 -31.26 1.94 -39.52
N ILE A 133 -30.12 1.89 -40.19
CA ILE A 133 -28.88 1.34 -39.61
C ILE A 133 -28.07 2.50 -39.02
N ARG A 134 -27.73 2.41 -37.78
CA ARG A 134 -26.76 3.32 -37.14
C ARG A 134 -25.48 2.54 -36.84
N MET A 135 -24.37 3.06 -37.34
CA MET A 135 -23.03 2.54 -37.02
C MET A 135 -22.53 3.19 -35.75
N HIS A 136 -21.94 2.40 -34.90
CA HIS A 136 -21.35 2.80 -33.64
C HIS A 136 -19.87 2.40 -33.60
N ASN A 137 -19.08 3.15 -32.86
CA ASN A 137 -17.68 2.77 -32.57
C ASN A 137 -17.25 3.25 -31.20
N ARG A 138 -16.35 2.49 -30.56
CA ARG A 138 -15.63 2.88 -29.37
C ARG A 138 -14.15 2.65 -29.60
N THR A 139 -13.34 3.58 -29.08
CA THR A 139 -11.89 3.52 -29.17
C THR A 139 -11.33 3.44 -27.75
N ILE A 140 -10.41 2.50 -27.53
CA ILE A 140 -9.59 2.44 -26.31
C ILE A 140 -8.13 2.37 -26.71
N ILE A 141 -7.25 2.82 -25.82
CA ILE A 141 -5.81 2.66 -25.97
C ILE A 141 -5.32 1.80 -24.80
N ILE A 142 -4.54 0.76 -25.09
CA ILE A 142 -3.81 0.03 -24.07
C ILE A 142 -2.35 0.46 -24.18
N ARG A 143 -1.82 1.03 -23.12
CA ARG A 143 -0.45 1.53 -23.05
C ARG A 143 0.37 0.63 -22.18
N PHE A 144 1.49 0.13 -22.72
CA PHE A 144 2.47 -0.68 -22.01
C PHE A 144 3.78 0.09 -21.87
N ARG A 145 4.36 0.12 -20.69
CA ARG A 145 5.73 0.58 -20.41
C ARG A 145 6.53 -0.60 -19.89
N VAL A 146 7.65 -0.86 -20.55
CA VAL A 146 8.53 -2.00 -20.25
C VAL A 146 9.86 -1.47 -19.72
N TYR A 147 10.08 -1.70 -18.44
CA TYR A 147 11.28 -1.33 -17.67
C TYR A 147 12.23 -2.53 -17.55
N ASP A 148 13.41 -2.32 -16.99
CA ASP A 148 14.39 -3.39 -16.76
C ASP A 148 13.98 -4.33 -15.59
N ASP A 149 13.10 -3.87 -14.69
CA ASP A 149 12.61 -4.55 -13.49
C ASP A 149 11.14 -5.01 -13.59
N GLY A 150 10.43 -4.68 -14.68
CA GLY A 150 9.04 -5.08 -14.85
C GLY A 150 8.29 -4.30 -15.92
N ILE A 151 6.98 -4.42 -15.90
CA ILE A 151 6.07 -3.71 -16.80
C ILE A 151 4.98 -2.99 -16.03
N GLY A 152 4.48 -1.90 -16.62
CA GLY A 152 3.20 -1.30 -16.28
C GLY A 152 2.33 -1.19 -17.51
N PHE A 153 1.02 -1.42 -17.37
CA PHE A 153 0.05 -1.15 -18.44
C PHE A 153 -1.26 -0.60 -17.88
N ARG A 154 -1.97 0.14 -18.73
CA ARG A 154 -3.26 0.74 -18.36
C ARG A 154 -4.17 0.89 -19.57
N TYR A 155 -5.45 1.07 -19.31
CA TYR A 155 -6.44 1.45 -20.31
C TYR A 155 -6.58 2.99 -20.33
N GLU A 156 -6.62 3.56 -21.54
CA GLU A 156 -6.87 4.98 -21.76
C GLU A 156 -8.10 5.12 -22.65
N PHE A 157 -9.00 6.00 -22.27
CA PHE A 157 -10.26 6.27 -22.98
C PHE A 157 -10.21 7.69 -23.53
N PRO A 158 -9.89 7.86 -24.82
CA PRO A 158 -9.86 9.18 -25.44
C PRO A 158 -11.27 9.79 -25.48
N GLN A 159 -11.34 11.12 -25.56
CA GLN A 159 -12.62 11.80 -25.72
C GLN A 159 -13.33 11.32 -26.98
N GLN A 160 -14.57 10.84 -26.86
CA GLN A 160 -15.36 10.27 -27.93
C GLN A 160 -16.86 10.38 -27.64
N GLN A 161 -17.67 10.40 -28.67
CA GLN A 161 -19.10 10.68 -28.53
C GLN A 161 -19.90 9.53 -27.88
N GLU A 162 -19.52 8.28 -28.14
CA GLU A 162 -20.27 7.10 -27.71
C GLU A 162 -19.72 6.41 -26.45
N LEU A 163 -18.67 7.00 -25.83
CA LEU A 163 -18.17 6.62 -24.54
C LEU A 163 -17.74 7.91 -23.83
N ASN A 164 -18.71 8.71 -23.41
CA ASN A 164 -18.46 10.01 -22.78
C ASN A 164 -18.48 9.91 -21.25
N TYR A 165 -19.51 9.29 -20.70
CA TYR A 165 -19.65 8.94 -19.30
C TYR A 165 -20.05 7.48 -19.21
N PHE A 166 -19.38 6.70 -18.38
CA PHE A 166 -19.64 5.27 -18.24
C PHE A 166 -19.35 4.77 -16.83
N LEU A 167 -20.00 3.66 -16.50
CA LEU A 167 -19.85 2.99 -15.21
C LEU A 167 -19.14 1.65 -15.43
N ILE A 168 -18.13 1.37 -14.63
CA ILE A 168 -17.40 0.10 -14.65
C ILE A 168 -18.15 -0.88 -13.75
N LYS A 169 -18.48 -2.04 -14.29
CA LYS A 169 -19.01 -3.18 -13.55
C LYS A 169 -17.87 -4.08 -13.07
N GLU A 170 -16.91 -4.37 -13.97
CA GLU A 170 -15.70 -5.12 -13.61
C GLU A 170 -14.57 -4.87 -14.62
N GLU A 171 -13.34 -5.00 -14.16
CA GLU A 171 -12.17 -5.08 -15.00
C GLU A 171 -11.70 -6.55 -15.05
N HIS A 172 -11.60 -7.11 -16.26
CA HIS A 172 -11.23 -8.50 -16.51
C HIS A 172 -9.77 -8.62 -16.99
N THR A 173 -8.85 -7.92 -16.33
CA THR A 173 -7.42 -8.02 -16.60
C THR A 173 -6.88 -9.33 -16.04
N GLU A 174 -6.31 -10.18 -16.90
CA GLU A 174 -5.76 -11.48 -16.55
C GLU A 174 -4.24 -11.42 -16.32
N PHE A 175 -3.76 -12.25 -15.39
CA PHE A 175 -2.35 -12.53 -15.12
C PHE A 175 -2.18 -14.05 -15.03
N ALA A 176 -1.96 -14.71 -16.16
CA ALA A 176 -1.87 -16.16 -16.24
C ALA A 176 -0.48 -16.65 -15.85
N MET A 177 -0.32 -17.13 -14.62
CA MET A 177 0.95 -17.64 -14.10
C MET A 177 1.33 -18.98 -14.76
N THR A 178 2.62 -19.23 -14.85
CA THR A 178 3.20 -20.40 -15.55
C THR A 178 3.02 -21.70 -14.77
N GLY A 179 2.67 -21.64 -13.48
CA GLY A 179 2.50 -22.84 -12.66
C GLY A 179 2.06 -22.54 -11.23
N ASP A 180 2.14 -23.55 -10.39
CA ASP A 180 1.79 -23.50 -8.97
C ASP A 180 2.93 -22.86 -8.15
N HIS A 181 3.02 -21.54 -8.21
CA HIS A 181 4.05 -20.76 -7.52
C HIS A 181 3.87 -20.76 -6.01
N THR A 182 4.93 -20.53 -5.25
CA THR A 182 4.83 -20.10 -3.86
C THR A 182 4.40 -18.64 -3.86
N ALA A 183 3.42 -18.28 -3.03
CA ALA A 183 2.90 -16.93 -2.91
C ALA A 183 2.85 -16.46 -1.46
N TRP A 184 3.19 -15.20 -1.21
CA TRP A 184 2.98 -14.46 0.02
C TRP A 184 1.77 -13.55 -0.19
N TRP A 185 0.66 -13.89 0.45
CA TRP A 185 -0.63 -13.29 0.15
C TRP A 185 -1.45 -12.96 1.40
N LEU A 186 -2.34 -12.00 1.28
CA LEU A 186 -3.38 -11.66 2.24
C LEU A 186 -4.76 -12.02 1.69
N PRO A 187 -5.74 -12.41 2.54
CA PRO A 187 -7.13 -12.53 2.12
C PRO A 187 -7.62 -11.27 1.42
N GLY A 188 -8.33 -11.44 0.31
CA GLY A 188 -8.93 -10.35 -0.43
C GLY A 188 -10.19 -9.87 0.28
N ASP A 189 -10.11 -8.73 0.96
CA ASP A 189 -11.24 -8.01 1.51
C ASP A 189 -11.24 -6.57 1.00
N TYR A 190 -12.19 -5.75 1.43
CA TYR A 190 -12.29 -4.36 1.03
C TYR A 190 -11.91 -3.39 2.16
N ASP A 191 -11.19 -3.90 3.14
CA ASP A 191 -10.75 -3.21 4.34
C ASP A 191 -9.23 -2.95 4.32
N THR A 192 -8.58 -2.83 5.45
CA THR A 192 -7.31 -2.12 5.68
C THR A 192 -6.04 -2.95 5.56
N GLN A 193 -6.09 -4.21 5.13
CA GLN A 193 -4.95 -5.16 5.04
C GLN A 193 -4.29 -5.54 6.37
N GLU A 194 -4.94 -5.37 7.48
CA GLU A 194 -4.38 -5.62 8.82
C GLU A 194 -4.42 -7.09 9.23
N GLN A 195 -4.09 -7.96 8.30
CA GLN A 195 -4.04 -9.41 8.49
C GLN A 195 -2.62 -9.96 8.43
N GLU A 196 -2.43 -11.19 8.93
CA GLU A 196 -1.16 -11.88 8.77
C GLU A 196 -1.01 -12.46 7.36
N THR A 197 0.10 -12.17 6.73
CA THR A 197 0.44 -12.72 5.42
C THR A 197 0.56 -14.24 5.50
N GLN A 198 0.01 -14.92 4.52
CA GLN A 198 0.12 -16.36 4.34
C GLN A 198 1.18 -16.68 3.31
N GLU A 199 1.96 -17.73 3.55
CA GLU A 199 2.85 -18.35 2.57
C GLU A 199 2.30 -19.71 2.18
N THR A 200 1.92 -19.90 0.90
CA THR A 200 1.41 -21.16 0.38
C THR A 200 1.68 -21.30 -1.11
N LYS A 201 1.44 -22.49 -1.66
CA LYS A 201 1.26 -22.65 -3.10
C LYS A 201 -0.05 -22.02 -3.56
N LEU A 202 -0.13 -21.60 -4.84
CA LEU A 202 -1.35 -21.04 -5.42
C LEU A 202 -2.53 -22.01 -5.29
N SER A 203 -2.29 -23.31 -5.48
CA SER A 203 -3.29 -24.36 -5.35
C SER A 203 -3.87 -24.52 -3.94
N GLU A 204 -3.19 -24.00 -2.92
CA GLU A 204 -3.56 -24.13 -1.50
C GLU A 204 -4.37 -22.92 -0.99
N ILE A 205 -4.41 -21.79 -1.72
CA ILE A 205 -5.05 -20.54 -1.30
C ILE A 205 -6.50 -20.81 -0.85
N ARG A 206 -7.32 -21.50 -1.66
CA ARG A 206 -8.72 -21.81 -1.32
C ARG A 206 -8.86 -22.58 0.01
N GLY A 207 -8.02 -23.60 0.20
CA GLY A 207 -8.05 -24.41 1.41
C GLY A 207 -7.58 -23.66 2.65
N ARG A 208 -6.69 -22.68 2.47
CA ARG A 208 -6.12 -21.87 3.55
C ARG A 208 -6.98 -20.67 3.92
N MET A 209 -7.80 -20.15 3.00
CA MET A 209 -8.53 -18.88 3.15
C MET A 209 -9.29 -18.76 4.48
N GLN A 210 -10.04 -19.79 4.88
CA GLN A 210 -10.82 -19.74 6.11
C GLN A 210 -9.95 -19.57 7.38
N GLN A 211 -8.73 -20.08 7.37
CA GLN A 211 -7.78 -19.94 8.48
C GLN A 211 -7.00 -18.62 8.41
N ALA A 212 -6.87 -18.06 7.22
CA ALA A 212 -6.12 -16.83 6.98
C ALA A 212 -6.89 -15.58 7.43
N VAL A 213 -8.23 -15.62 7.41
CA VAL A 213 -9.07 -14.51 7.85
C VAL A 213 -8.85 -14.25 9.34
N ASN A 214 -8.39 -13.04 9.65
CA ASN A 214 -8.10 -12.65 11.03
C ASN A 214 -9.39 -12.18 11.74
N TRP A 215 -9.73 -12.84 12.83
CA TRP A 215 -10.92 -12.52 13.64
C TRP A 215 -10.81 -11.21 14.43
N THR A 216 -9.61 -10.65 14.57
CA THR A 216 -9.40 -9.41 15.33
C THR A 216 -9.89 -8.17 14.59
N ASN A 217 -10.04 -8.25 13.27
CA ASN A 217 -10.69 -7.21 12.48
C ASN A 217 -12.14 -7.62 12.19
N SER A 218 -13.11 -6.86 12.70
CA SER A 218 -14.54 -7.19 12.63
C SER A 218 -15.15 -7.09 11.23
N SER A 219 -14.50 -6.36 10.32
CA SER A 219 -14.99 -6.11 8.95
C SER A 219 -14.62 -7.22 7.98
N ILE A 220 -13.82 -8.21 8.40
CA ILE A 220 -13.17 -9.12 7.48
C ILE A 220 -14.12 -10.20 6.98
N ALA A 221 -14.38 -10.15 5.69
CA ALA A 221 -14.78 -11.29 4.92
C ALA A 221 -14.06 -11.23 3.58
N ALA A 222 -13.31 -12.27 3.24
CA ALA A 222 -12.74 -12.36 1.91
C ALA A 222 -13.87 -12.31 0.86
N PHE A 223 -13.72 -11.48 -0.18
CA PHE A 223 -14.73 -11.36 -1.23
C PHE A 223 -14.89 -12.65 -2.05
N SER A 224 -13.89 -13.55 -2.00
CA SER A 224 -13.82 -14.81 -2.71
C SER A 224 -12.99 -15.83 -1.93
N PRO A 225 -13.28 -17.14 -2.02
CA PRO A 225 -12.42 -18.19 -1.46
C PRO A 225 -11.00 -18.22 -2.06
N THR A 226 -10.77 -17.56 -3.20
CA THR A 226 -9.49 -17.45 -3.89
C THR A 226 -9.09 -16.01 -4.13
N GLY A 227 -9.80 -15.06 -3.48
CA GLY A 227 -9.51 -13.63 -3.56
C GLY A 227 -8.33 -13.23 -2.70
N VAL A 228 -7.39 -12.48 -3.28
CA VAL A 228 -6.19 -12.01 -2.57
C VAL A 228 -5.97 -10.52 -2.79
N GLN A 229 -5.26 -9.90 -1.86
CA GLN A 229 -4.82 -8.51 -1.96
C GLN A 229 -3.68 -8.36 -2.99
N THR A 230 -3.48 -7.15 -3.50
CA THR A 230 -2.20 -6.69 -4.05
C THR A 230 -1.50 -5.82 -2.97
N SER A 231 -0.20 -5.69 -2.94
CA SER A 231 0.84 -6.29 -3.76
C SER A 231 0.97 -7.79 -3.47
N LEU A 232 0.95 -8.59 -4.50
CA LEU A 232 1.09 -10.04 -4.39
C LEU A 232 2.51 -10.47 -4.79
N GLN A 233 3.29 -10.96 -3.82
CA GLN A 233 4.63 -11.49 -4.06
C GLN A 233 4.56 -13.00 -4.33
N MET A 234 5.28 -13.47 -5.34
CA MET A 234 5.38 -14.88 -5.69
C MET A 234 6.82 -15.29 -6.00
N LYS A 235 7.09 -16.61 -5.91
CA LYS A 235 8.33 -17.24 -6.36
C LYS A 235 8.00 -18.46 -7.19
N SER A 236 8.48 -18.50 -8.43
CA SER A 236 8.28 -19.62 -9.33
C SER A 236 9.21 -20.81 -8.97
N ALA A 237 8.88 -22.00 -9.45
CA ALA A 237 9.68 -23.20 -9.21
C ALA A 237 11.11 -23.12 -9.80
N ASP A 238 11.30 -22.31 -10.81
CA ASP A 238 12.61 -22.07 -11.46
C ASP A 238 13.33 -20.82 -10.94
N GLY A 239 12.86 -20.27 -9.80
CA GLY A 239 13.54 -19.26 -9.00
C GLY A 239 13.30 -17.81 -9.40
N LEU A 240 12.28 -17.52 -10.23
CA LEU A 240 11.90 -16.13 -10.50
C LEU A 240 11.03 -15.58 -9.39
N TYR A 241 11.33 -14.37 -8.92
CA TYR A 241 10.49 -13.57 -8.07
C TYR A 241 9.57 -12.73 -8.96
N ILE A 242 8.29 -12.74 -8.67
CA ILE A 242 7.23 -12.06 -9.45
C ILE A 242 6.35 -11.31 -8.49
N ASN A 243 6.09 -10.03 -8.77
CA ASN A 243 5.17 -9.22 -7.97
C ASN A 243 4.10 -8.62 -8.86
N ILE A 244 2.82 -8.76 -8.46
CA ILE A 244 1.67 -8.12 -9.13
C ILE A 244 1.14 -7.03 -8.22
N HIS A 245 1.07 -5.81 -8.76
CA HIS A 245 0.57 -4.65 -8.03
C HIS A 245 -0.10 -3.66 -9.00
N GLU A 246 -0.38 -2.46 -8.49
CA GLU A 246 -0.89 -1.33 -9.27
C GLU A 246 -0.13 -0.05 -8.91
N ALA A 247 -0.15 0.94 -9.81
CA ALA A 247 0.47 2.24 -9.59
C ALA A 247 -0.47 3.38 -9.97
N ALA A 248 -0.31 4.53 -9.31
CA ALA A 248 -1.08 5.75 -9.58
C ALA A 248 -2.60 5.54 -9.45
N CYS A 249 -3.06 4.88 -8.38
CA CYS A 249 -4.48 4.66 -8.11
C CYS A 249 -5.14 5.97 -7.66
N ALA A 250 -5.62 6.74 -8.66
CA ALA A 250 -6.35 7.98 -8.49
C ALA A 250 -7.60 7.93 -9.34
N ASP A 251 -8.73 8.41 -8.81
CA ASP A 251 -10.05 8.42 -9.45
C ASP A 251 -10.50 7.05 -10.00
N TYR A 252 -10.18 6.00 -9.28
CA TYR A 252 -10.48 4.62 -9.64
C TYR A 252 -10.55 3.73 -8.39
N ALA A 253 -11.25 2.59 -8.48
CA ALA A 253 -11.27 1.59 -7.43
C ALA A 253 -9.95 0.79 -7.38
N THR A 254 -9.55 0.40 -6.18
CA THR A 254 -8.35 -0.40 -5.95
C THR A 254 -8.52 -1.83 -6.48
N MET A 255 -7.45 -2.37 -7.07
CA MET A 255 -7.43 -3.71 -7.64
C MET A 255 -7.08 -4.77 -6.58
N HIS A 256 -7.90 -5.79 -6.47
CA HIS A 256 -7.60 -7.09 -5.89
C HIS A 256 -7.46 -8.13 -7.00
N LEU A 257 -7.14 -9.36 -6.64
CA LEU A 257 -6.97 -10.46 -7.57
C LEU A 257 -7.81 -11.66 -7.15
N GLU A 258 -8.50 -12.31 -8.08
CA GLU A 258 -9.16 -13.59 -7.87
C GLU A 258 -8.43 -14.69 -8.65
N LEU A 259 -7.98 -15.73 -7.95
CA LEU A 259 -7.30 -16.85 -8.59
C LEU A 259 -8.33 -17.80 -9.20
N VAL A 260 -8.21 -18.07 -10.48
CA VAL A 260 -8.97 -19.11 -11.17
C VAL A 260 -8.32 -20.46 -10.88
N ASP A 261 -8.96 -21.25 -10.01
CA ASP A 261 -8.58 -22.63 -9.73
C ASP A 261 -9.55 -23.63 -10.41
N ALA A 262 -9.35 -24.92 -10.19
CA ALA A 262 -10.21 -25.95 -10.79
C ALA A 262 -11.67 -25.86 -10.32
N GLN A 263 -11.91 -25.44 -9.08
CA GLN A 263 -13.27 -25.27 -8.54
C GLN A 263 -13.93 -24.00 -9.07
N THR A 264 -13.20 -22.89 -9.18
CA THR A 264 -13.71 -21.65 -9.77
C THR A 264 -14.18 -21.90 -11.20
N ARG A 265 -13.48 -22.75 -11.96
CA ARG A 265 -13.92 -23.15 -13.30
C ARG A 265 -15.21 -23.98 -13.34
N ALA A 266 -15.49 -24.71 -12.27
CA ALA A 266 -16.72 -25.49 -12.14
C ALA A 266 -17.89 -24.69 -11.56
N LEU A 267 -17.61 -23.53 -10.96
CA LEU A 267 -18.55 -22.70 -10.24
C LEU A 267 -18.44 -21.27 -10.76
N THR A 268 -19.40 -20.82 -11.57
CA THR A 268 -19.57 -19.38 -11.78
C THR A 268 -20.28 -18.78 -10.59
N THR A 269 -19.62 -17.90 -9.87
CA THR A 269 -20.18 -17.29 -8.67
C THR A 269 -20.65 -15.87 -8.97
N LYS A 270 -21.91 -15.55 -8.61
CA LYS A 270 -22.34 -14.16 -8.41
C LYS A 270 -22.19 -13.85 -6.93
N LEU A 271 -21.49 -12.74 -6.60
CA LEU A 271 -21.73 -12.06 -5.33
C LEU A 271 -23.18 -11.58 -5.32
N ASP A 272 -23.99 -12.15 -4.43
CA ASP A 272 -25.22 -11.47 -4.06
C ASP A 272 -24.81 -10.41 -3.02
N GLY A 273 -25.06 -9.14 -3.33
CA GLY A 273 -24.62 -7.99 -2.52
C GLY A 273 -25.23 -7.91 -1.11
N SER A 274 -25.86 -8.97 -0.60
CA SER A 274 -26.50 -9.03 0.72
C SER A 274 -25.84 -10.01 1.70
N SER A 275 -24.93 -10.84 1.23
CA SER A 275 -24.14 -11.76 2.08
C SER A 275 -22.93 -12.25 1.30
N ASN A 276 -21.78 -12.41 1.96
CA ASN A 276 -20.57 -13.03 1.41
C ASN A 276 -20.76 -14.51 1.02
N LYS A 277 -21.95 -14.84 0.49
CA LYS A 277 -22.29 -16.17 0.02
C LYS A 277 -22.22 -16.21 -1.50
N TYR A 278 -21.28 -16.99 -1.98
CA TYR A 278 -21.23 -17.35 -3.40
C TYR A 278 -22.41 -18.23 -3.75
N THR A 279 -23.19 -17.78 -4.70
CA THR A 279 -24.23 -18.63 -5.30
C THR A 279 -23.71 -19.14 -6.64
N PRO A 280 -23.52 -20.45 -6.81
CA PRO A 280 -23.15 -21.00 -8.11
C PRO A 280 -24.16 -20.60 -9.19
N ASN A 281 -23.71 -19.96 -10.26
CA ASN A 281 -24.57 -19.68 -11.40
C ASN A 281 -23.87 -20.14 -12.69
N PRO A 282 -24.14 -21.37 -13.12
CA PRO A 282 -23.54 -21.93 -14.34
C PRO A 282 -23.93 -21.22 -15.62
N GLU A 283 -25.01 -20.43 -15.64
CA GLU A 283 -25.51 -19.71 -16.82
C GLU A 283 -24.92 -18.30 -16.98
N ALA A 284 -24.07 -17.84 -16.04
CA ALA A 284 -23.64 -16.44 -16.00
C ALA A 284 -22.27 -16.18 -16.63
N CYS A 285 -21.57 -17.17 -17.17
CA CYS A 285 -20.29 -16.97 -17.84
C CYS A 285 -20.53 -16.72 -19.35
N GLU A 286 -20.60 -15.45 -19.71
CA GLU A 286 -20.58 -15.02 -21.10
C GLU A 286 -19.22 -15.27 -21.78
N TYR A 287 -18.15 -15.32 -20.99
CA TYR A 287 -16.78 -15.53 -21.44
C TYR A 287 -16.19 -16.84 -20.90
N PRO A 288 -15.36 -17.56 -21.68
CA PRO A 288 -14.65 -18.74 -21.19
C PRO A 288 -13.77 -18.37 -20.00
N LEU A 289 -13.89 -19.08 -18.89
CA LEU A 289 -13.01 -18.90 -17.75
C LEU A 289 -11.56 -19.17 -18.13
N PRO A 290 -10.59 -18.39 -17.62
CA PRO A 290 -9.16 -18.60 -17.83
C PRO A 290 -8.70 -19.99 -17.37
N LYS A 291 -7.51 -20.39 -17.80
CA LYS A 291 -6.87 -21.63 -17.33
C LYS A 291 -6.52 -21.51 -15.84
N PRO A 292 -6.36 -22.64 -15.12
CA PRO A 292 -5.88 -22.62 -13.73
C PRO A 292 -4.55 -21.85 -13.57
N PHE A 293 -4.34 -21.30 -12.39
CA PHE A 293 -3.24 -20.40 -12.04
C PHE A 293 -3.26 -19.05 -12.78
N THR A 294 -4.43 -18.61 -13.21
CA THR A 294 -4.64 -17.27 -13.73
C THR A 294 -5.30 -16.43 -12.64
N PHE A 295 -4.69 -15.30 -12.29
CA PHE A 295 -5.34 -14.27 -11.55
C PHE A 295 -6.13 -13.38 -12.50
N VAL A 296 -7.31 -12.98 -12.07
CA VAL A 296 -8.14 -11.96 -12.74
C VAL A 296 -8.30 -10.80 -11.78
N SER A 297 -8.19 -9.58 -12.29
CA SER A 297 -8.45 -8.38 -11.48
C SER A 297 -9.87 -8.41 -10.92
N HIS A 298 -10.00 -7.92 -9.69
CA HIS A 298 -11.27 -7.72 -9.00
C HIS A 298 -11.23 -6.35 -8.33
N LEU A 299 -12.08 -5.44 -8.79
CA LEU A 299 -12.12 -4.08 -8.26
C LEU A 299 -13.01 -3.99 -7.02
N THR A 300 -12.65 -3.10 -6.10
CA THR A 300 -13.49 -2.80 -4.94
C THR A 300 -14.79 -2.12 -5.37
N PRO A 301 -15.96 -2.65 -5.01
CA PRO A 301 -17.24 -2.00 -5.31
C PRO A 301 -17.47 -0.79 -4.39
N ASP A 302 -18.33 0.13 -4.86
CA ASP A 302 -18.98 1.12 -4.01
C ASP A 302 -20.25 0.55 -3.35
N GLY A 303 -20.97 1.36 -2.57
CA GLY A 303 -22.23 0.97 -1.91
C GLY A 303 -23.37 0.58 -2.86
N THR A 304 -23.23 0.77 -4.17
CA THR A 304 -24.19 0.36 -5.22
C THR A 304 -23.75 -0.89 -5.95
N GLY A 305 -22.57 -1.40 -5.66
CA GLY A 305 -21.95 -2.54 -6.34
C GLY A 305 -21.21 -2.18 -7.62
N LEU A 306 -21.08 -0.90 -7.96
CA LEU A 306 -20.29 -0.43 -9.09
C LEU A 306 -18.83 -0.27 -8.73
N LYS A 307 -17.94 -0.45 -9.71
CA LYS A 307 -16.48 -0.44 -9.51
C LYS A 307 -15.84 0.89 -9.93
N GLY A 308 -16.57 1.77 -10.59
CA GLY A 308 -16.10 3.09 -10.97
C GLY A 308 -17.07 3.86 -11.83
N ALA A 309 -17.01 5.18 -11.74
CA ALA A 309 -17.74 6.14 -12.55
C ALA A 309 -16.71 7.00 -13.30
N MET A 310 -16.68 6.89 -14.63
CA MET A 310 -15.63 7.45 -15.47
C MET A 310 -16.19 8.46 -16.45
N GLN A 311 -15.42 9.48 -16.78
CA GLN A 311 -15.73 10.47 -17.80
C GLN A 311 -14.53 10.66 -18.71
N THR A 312 -14.72 10.50 -20.02
CA THR A 312 -13.63 10.67 -21.00
C THR A 312 -13.29 12.15 -21.25
N PRO A 313 -12.00 12.49 -21.47
CA PRO A 313 -10.85 11.59 -21.51
C PRO A 313 -10.45 11.15 -20.10
N CYS A 314 -10.14 9.86 -19.94
CA CYS A 314 -9.73 9.30 -18.65
C CYS A 314 -8.84 8.07 -18.86
N GLU A 315 -8.25 7.59 -17.76
CA GLU A 315 -7.37 6.44 -17.76
C GLU A 315 -7.53 5.65 -16.44
N THR A 316 -7.21 4.36 -16.48
CA THR A 316 -7.14 3.53 -15.27
C THR A 316 -5.79 3.71 -14.57
N PRO A 317 -5.63 3.30 -13.31
CA PRO A 317 -4.32 3.06 -12.72
C PRO A 317 -3.49 2.07 -13.57
N TRP A 318 -2.19 2.11 -13.41
CA TRP A 318 -1.30 1.12 -14.02
C TRP A 318 -1.44 -0.22 -13.31
N ARG A 319 -1.56 -1.30 -14.08
CA ARG A 319 -1.39 -2.68 -13.60
C ARG A 319 0.07 -3.05 -13.80
N THR A 320 0.70 -3.64 -12.79
CA THR A 320 2.16 -3.87 -12.81
C THR A 320 2.51 -5.33 -12.61
N VAL A 321 3.57 -5.77 -13.28
CA VAL A 321 4.24 -7.05 -13.05
C VAL A 321 5.73 -6.78 -12.95
N MET A 322 6.30 -6.92 -11.75
CA MET A 322 7.75 -6.92 -11.55
C MET A 322 8.28 -8.34 -11.64
N VAL A 323 9.49 -8.50 -12.16
CA VAL A 323 10.14 -9.82 -12.28
C VAL A 323 11.66 -9.71 -12.19
N SER A 324 12.28 -10.60 -11.40
CA SER A 324 13.73 -10.80 -11.35
C SER A 324 14.09 -12.23 -10.94
N ASP A 325 15.34 -12.62 -11.17
CA ASP A 325 15.96 -13.82 -10.61
C ASP A 325 16.75 -13.56 -9.31
N ASP A 326 16.61 -12.35 -8.74
CA ASP A 326 17.19 -11.92 -7.47
C ASP A 326 16.12 -11.21 -6.61
N ALA A 327 15.88 -11.69 -5.39
CA ALA A 327 14.91 -11.11 -4.47
C ALA A 327 15.21 -9.64 -4.13
N ARG A 328 16.50 -9.25 -4.10
CA ARG A 328 16.93 -7.88 -3.79
C ARG A 328 16.43 -6.85 -4.81
N ASP A 329 16.26 -7.28 -6.07
CA ASP A 329 15.74 -6.40 -7.12
C ASP A 329 14.28 -6.03 -6.88
N MET A 330 13.48 -6.92 -6.25
CA MET A 330 12.11 -6.60 -5.85
C MET A 330 12.07 -5.43 -4.85
N LEU A 331 13.02 -5.41 -3.91
CA LEU A 331 13.11 -4.37 -2.88
C LEU A 331 13.70 -3.05 -3.39
N SER A 332 14.57 -3.11 -4.40
CA SER A 332 15.23 -1.92 -4.97
C SER A 332 14.49 -1.31 -6.16
N SER A 333 13.39 -1.95 -6.61
CA SER A 333 12.61 -1.48 -7.75
C SER A 333 11.97 -0.11 -7.49
N ASN A 334 12.03 0.75 -8.49
CA ASN A 334 11.34 2.04 -8.51
C ASN A 334 10.18 2.06 -9.54
N LEU A 335 9.77 0.90 -10.04
CA LEU A 335 8.74 0.78 -11.08
C LEU A 335 7.46 1.52 -10.70
N ILE A 336 6.94 1.28 -9.48
CA ILE A 336 5.69 1.88 -9.01
C ILE A 336 5.80 3.41 -8.94
N LEU A 337 6.91 3.93 -8.40
CA LEU A 337 7.14 5.38 -8.37
C LEU A 337 7.25 5.97 -9.78
N ASN A 338 8.00 5.30 -10.67
CA ASN A 338 8.23 5.76 -12.04
C ASN A 338 6.97 5.80 -12.92
N LEU A 339 5.95 5.00 -12.59
CA LEU A 339 4.65 5.03 -13.28
C LEU A 339 3.72 6.15 -12.80
N ASN A 340 4.07 6.84 -11.72
CA ASN A 340 3.34 8.01 -11.23
C ASN A 340 3.79 9.30 -11.92
N GLU A 341 2.90 10.29 -11.94
CA GLU A 341 3.21 11.62 -12.46
C GLU A 341 4.30 12.32 -11.62
N PRO A 342 5.08 13.21 -12.21
CA PRO A 342 6.00 14.07 -11.48
C PRO A 342 5.30 14.86 -10.36
N CYS A 343 6.08 15.36 -9.41
CA CYS A 343 5.59 16.20 -8.31
C CYS A 343 4.74 17.36 -8.83
N LYS A 344 3.53 17.53 -8.27
CA LYS A 344 2.58 18.59 -8.62
C LYS A 344 2.59 19.77 -7.64
N LEU A 345 3.43 19.72 -6.59
CA LEU A 345 3.57 20.82 -5.65
C LEU A 345 4.61 21.82 -6.17
N GLU A 346 4.28 23.11 -6.14
CA GLU A 346 5.18 24.19 -6.58
C GLU A 346 6.34 24.40 -5.61
N ASP A 347 6.08 24.25 -4.30
CA ASP A 347 7.07 24.32 -3.23
C ASP A 347 7.01 23.06 -2.36
N THR A 348 8.15 22.43 -2.16
CA THR A 348 8.33 21.24 -1.32
C THR A 348 9.31 21.48 -0.18
N SER A 349 9.79 22.71 0.01
CA SER A 349 10.82 23.05 1.00
C SER A 349 10.36 22.87 2.45
N TRP A 350 9.05 22.84 2.68
CA TRP A 350 8.41 22.62 3.98
C TRP A 350 8.24 21.13 4.33
N ILE A 351 8.45 20.23 3.37
CA ILE A 351 8.34 18.77 3.56
C ILE A 351 9.68 18.25 4.06
N HIS A 352 9.67 17.55 5.18
CA HIS A 352 10.88 17.01 5.77
C HIS A 352 10.65 15.65 6.44
N PRO A 353 11.59 14.72 6.32
CA PRO A 353 11.60 13.49 7.10
C PRO A 353 11.71 13.77 8.60
N THR A 354 11.04 12.94 9.41
CA THR A 354 10.78 13.21 10.82
C THR A 354 10.90 11.95 11.66
N LYS A 355 11.53 12.07 12.84
CA LYS A 355 11.42 11.07 13.93
C LYS A 355 10.47 11.58 15.00
N TYR A 356 9.56 10.73 15.47
CA TYR A 356 8.58 11.10 16.47
C TYR A 356 8.40 10.02 17.55
N CYS A 357 7.85 10.41 18.70
CA CYS A 357 7.27 9.51 19.69
C CYS A 357 5.82 9.94 19.96
N GLY A 358 5.08 9.21 20.78
CA GLY A 358 3.70 9.62 20.95
C GLY A 358 2.97 9.06 22.16
N VAL A 359 1.97 9.81 22.59
CA VAL A 359 0.93 9.37 23.51
C VAL A 359 -0.02 8.49 22.70
N TRP A 360 0.27 7.19 22.66
CA TRP A 360 -0.38 6.20 21.80
C TRP A 360 -0.31 4.78 22.41
N TRP A 361 0.89 4.21 22.59
CA TRP A 361 1.08 2.79 22.93
C TRP A 361 0.37 2.34 24.21
N GLU A 362 0.37 3.17 25.26
CA GLU A 362 -0.30 2.83 26.49
C GLU A 362 -1.85 2.74 26.36
N MET A 363 -2.42 3.42 25.37
CA MET A 363 -3.85 3.32 25.07
C MET A 363 -4.16 2.06 24.27
N ILE A 364 -3.33 1.72 23.27
CA ILE A 364 -3.44 0.49 22.48
C ILE A 364 -3.38 -0.75 23.38
N VAL A 365 -2.51 -0.75 24.39
CA VAL A 365 -2.41 -1.90 25.33
C VAL A 365 -3.47 -1.88 26.44
N GLY A 366 -4.30 -0.84 26.53
CA GLY A 366 -5.40 -0.73 27.49
C GLY A 366 -5.02 -0.18 28.87
N LYS A 367 -3.78 0.35 29.05
CA LYS A 367 -3.35 0.96 30.32
C LYS A 367 -4.00 2.33 30.56
N SER A 368 -4.25 3.09 29.54
CA SER A 368 -4.95 4.37 29.56
C SER A 368 -6.00 4.44 28.43
N ASN A 369 -6.72 5.54 28.32
CA ASN A 369 -7.84 5.70 27.39
C ASN A 369 -7.69 6.96 26.52
N TRP A 370 -8.29 6.92 25.31
CA TRP A 370 -8.48 8.10 24.45
C TRP A 370 -9.58 9.02 24.97
N HIS A 371 -10.65 8.45 25.60
CA HIS A 371 -11.79 9.20 26.10
C HIS A 371 -11.53 9.78 27.49
N TYR A 372 -12.28 10.84 27.82
CA TYR A 372 -12.10 11.62 29.04
C TYR A 372 -13.01 11.19 30.21
N THR A 373 -14.22 10.71 29.89
CA THR A 373 -15.26 10.41 30.87
C THR A 373 -16.01 9.12 30.58
N ASP A 374 -16.52 8.48 31.65
CA ASP A 374 -17.44 7.32 31.55
C ASP A 374 -18.91 7.74 31.79
N ASP A 375 -19.21 9.06 32.01
CA ASP A 375 -20.54 9.56 32.37
C ASP A 375 -21.53 9.55 31.20
N TYR A 376 -21.04 9.48 29.96
CA TYR A 376 -21.85 9.58 28.75
C TYR A 376 -21.65 8.37 27.82
N PRO A 377 -22.59 7.43 27.79
CA PRO A 377 -22.52 6.30 26.85
C PRO A 377 -22.83 6.70 25.40
N SER A 378 -23.33 7.94 25.18
CA SER A 378 -23.61 8.50 23.86
C SER A 378 -23.40 10.01 23.88
N ILE A 379 -22.58 10.49 22.92
CA ILE A 379 -22.17 11.90 22.83
C ILE A 379 -22.86 12.60 21.67
N LYS A 380 -23.42 13.78 21.93
CA LYS A 380 -23.70 14.82 20.94
C LYS A 380 -22.83 16.02 21.27
N LEU A 381 -21.83 16.31 20.44
CA LEU A 381 -20.78 17.28 20.75
C LEU A 381 -21.31 18.66 21.11
N ASP A 382 -22.36 19.13 20.40
CA ASP A 382 -23.02 20.43 20.57
C ASP A 382 -23.91 20.54 21.82
N GLN A 383 -24.13 19.43 22.52
CA GLN A 383 -25.03 19.37 23.69
C GLN A 383 -24.30 19.17 25.02
N ILE A 384 -23.00 19.03 25.01
CA ILE A 384 -22.19 18.75 26.20
C ILE A 384 -21.36 19.96 26.59
N ASP A 385 -21.54 20.40 27.83
CA ASP A 385 -20.68 21.40 28.49
C ASP A 385 -19.46 20.66 29.11
N TRP A 386 -18.42 20.49 28.33
CA TRP A 386 -17.22 19.78 28.74
C TRP A 386 -16.53 20.34 29.97
N THR A 387 -16.77 21.64 30.31
CA THR A 387 -16.21 22.24 31.54
C THR A 387 -16.86 21.70 32.82
N LYS A 388 -17.99 21.00 32.72
CA LYS A 388 -18.72 20.39 33.83
C LYS A 388 -18.60 18.87 33.88
N VAL A 389 -18.00 18.27 32.87
CA VAL A 389 -17.82 16.82 32.78
C VAL A 389 -16.70 16.37 33.73
N LYS A 390 -16.91 15.27 34.43
CA LYS A 390 -15.90 14.69 35.32
C LYS A 390 -14.98 13.74 34.59
N PRO A 391 -13.65 13.90 34.76
CA PRO A 391 -12.71 12.94 34.19
C PRO A 391 -12.77 11.62 34.97
N HIS A 392 -12.60 10.49 34.23
CA HIS A 392 -12.43 9.18 34.88
C HIS A 392 -10.97 8.95 35.38
N GLY A 393 -10.02 9.84 35.07
CA GLY A 393 -8.63 9.80 35.56
C GLY A 393 -7.67 8.91 34.78
N ARG A 394 -8.11 8.30 33.67
CA ARG A 394 -7.27 7.45 32.80
C ARG A 394 -7.03 8.05 31.41
N HIS A 395 -7.48 9.28 31.18
CA HIS A 395 -7.26 9.97 29.90
C HIS A 395 -5.77 10.24 29.67
N ALA A 396 -5.24 9.74 28.54
CA ALA A 396 -3.80 9.80 28.27
C ALA A 396 -3.34 11.16 27.74
N ALA A 397 -4.15 11.82 26.91
CA ALA A 397 -3.81 13.09 26.26
C ALA A 397 -3.97 14.30 27.20
N ASN A 398 -3.35 14.25 28.40
CA ASN A 398 -3.41 15.34 29.37
C ASN A 398 -2.13 16.17 29.39
N ASN A 399 -2.22 17.39 29.92
CA ASN A 399 -1.13 18.36 29.95
C ASN A 399 0.17 17.83 30.56
N GLU A 400 0.08 17.07 31.65
CA GLU A 400 1.25 16.56 32.36
C GLU A 400 1.98 15.51 31.52
N LYS A 401 1.25 14.53 31.01
CA LYS A 401 1.82 13.45 30.21
C LYS A 401 2.39 13.97 28.89
N VAL A 402 1.70 14.81 28.18
CA VAL A 402 2.17 15.38 26.90
C VAL A 402 3.47 16.18 27.13
N LYS A 403 3.58 16.97 28.20
CA LYS A 403 4.85 17.66 28.55
C LYS A 403 6.01 16.67 28.78
N ARG A 404 5.73 15.55 29.42
CA ARG A 404 6.76 14.50 29.62
C ARG A 404 7.27 13.95 28.30
N TYR A 405 6.38 13.69 27.33
CA TYR A 405 6.77 13.24 25.99
C TYR A 405 7.51 14.34 25.23
N ILE A 406 7.14 15.61 25.34
CA ILE A 406 7.88 16.75 24.77
C ILE A 406 9.30 16.81 25.33
N ASP A 407 9.45 16.71 26.65
CA ASP A 407 10.78 16.72 27.30
C ASP A 407 11.63 15.52 26.87
N PHE A 408 11.01 14.33 26.72
CA PHE A 408 11.69 13.14 26.21
C PHE A 408 12.14 13.33 24.75
N ALA A 409 11.28 13.84 23.88
CA ALA A 409 11.59 14.12 22.49
C ALA A 409 12.75 15.11 22.37
N ALA A 410 12.68 16.24 23.09
CA ALA A 410 13.71 17.27 23.12
C ALA A 410 15.07 16.73 23.61
N LYS A 411 15.08 15.95 24.69
CA LYS A 411 16.29 15.32 25.24
C LYS A 411 16.94 14.36 24.23
N ASN A 412 16.16 13.70 23.42
CA ASN A 412 16.60 12.60 22.56
C ASN A 412 16.74 12.96 21.07
N GLY A 413 16.51 14.23 20.70
CA GLY A 413 16.61 14.67 19.31
C GLY A 413 15.53 14.08 18.40
N LEU A 414 14.33 13.82 18.95
CA LEU A 414 13.14 13.52 18.17
C LEU A 414 12.43 14.82 17.82
N ASP A 415 11.91 14.87 16.60
CA ASP A 415 11.39 16.12 16.01
C ASP A 415 9.97 16.43 16.47
N GLN A 416 9.16 15.37 16.68
CA GLN A 416 7.73 15.54 16.93
C GLN A 416 7.19 14.60 18.02
N VAL A 417 6.03 14.99 18.58
CA VAL A 417 5.26 14.18 19.53
C VAL A 417 3.82 14.06 19.02
N LEU A 418 3.41 12.85 18.66
CA LEU A 418 2.02 12.51 18.38
C LEU A 418 1.19 12.54 19.67
N VAL A 419 -0.02 13.09 19.62
CA VAL A 419 -0.98 13.02 20.72
C VAL A 419 -2.33 12.55 20.20
N GLU A 420 -2.65 11.29 20.41
CA GLU A 420 -3.99 10.78 20.15
C GLU A 420 -4.94 11.06 21.32
N GLY A 421 -6.23 11.16 21.06
CA GLY A 421 -7.22 11.42 22.09
C GLY A 421 -7.29 12.86 22.59
N TRP A 422 -6.68 13.82 21.89
CA TRP A 422 -6.59 15.22 22.33
C TRP A 422 -7.93 15.98 22.30
N ASN A 423 -8.81 15.62 21.37
CA ASN A 423 -10.09 16.28 21.07
C ASN A 423 -11.29 15.50 21.59
N VAL A 424 -12.41 16.16 21.79
CA VAL A 424 -13.66 15.56 22.29
C VAL A 424 -14.32 14.61 21.31
N GLY A 425 -15.01 13.57 21.81
CA GLY A 425 -15.81 12.66 21.02
C GLY A 425 -15.44 11.17 21.12
N TRP A 426 -14.38 10.84 21.85
CA TRP A 426 -13.87 9.44 21.93
C TRP A 426 -14.70 8.50 22.82
N GLU A 427 -15.73 8.98 23.50
CA GLU A 427 -16.55 8.18 24.40
C GLU A 427 -17.41 7.13 23.66
N ASP A 428 -17.82 7.42 22.43
CA ASP A 428 -18.69 6.55 21.63
C ASP A 428 -18.32 6.57 20.13
N TRP A 429 -17.02 6.61 19.81
CA TRP A 429 -16.51 6.85 18.46
C TRP A 429 -16.49 5.60 17.58
N ALA A 430 -16.00 4.46 18.10
CA ALA A 430 -15.67 3.30 17.27
C ALA A 430 -16.91 2.50 16.85
N ASN A 431 -17.02 2.18 15.57
CA ASN A 431 -18.03 1.27 14.98
C ASN A 431 -19.49 1.61 15.29
N MET A 432 -19.79 2.87 15.61
CA MET A 432 -21.13 3.31 15.98
C MET A 432 -21.93 3.87 14.80
N TRP A 433 -21.38 3.88 13.59
CA TRP A 433 -22.03 4.48 12.41
C TRP A 433 -22.48 5.92 12.62
N LYS A 434 -21.78 6.62 13.46
CA LYS A 434 -22.06 7.98 13.86
C LYS A 434 -21.53 8.95 12.82
N ARG A 435 -22.40 9.83 12.29
CA ARG A 435 -21.98 10.75 11.23
C ARG A 435 -21.15 11.91 11.76
N ASP A 436 -21.59 12.56 12.84
CA ASP A 436 -20.95 13.75 13.39
C ASP A 436 -20.18 13.38 14.67
N VAL A 437 -19.10 12.58 14.52
CA VAL A 437 -18.35 11.96 15.62
C VAL A 437 -17.34 12.91 16.26
N PHE A 438 -16.58 13.66 15.46
CA PHE A 438 -15.55 14.60 15.88
C PHE A 438 -15.74 15.96 15.20
N ASP A 439 -15.31 17.06 15.85
CA ASP A 439 -15.28 18.40 15.27
C ASP A 439 -13.86 18.84 14.87
N PHE A 440 -12.83 18.08 15.26
CA PHE A 440 -11.40 18.30 14.97
C PHE A 440 -10.88 19.68 15.44
N GLN A 441 -11.54 20.31 16.40
CA GLN A 441 -11.21 21.66 16.86
C GLN A 441 -11.26 21.81 18.37
N THR A 442 -12.14 21.08 19.07
CA THR A 442 -12.37 21.23 20.50
C THR A 442 -11.52 20.25 21.31
N PRO A 443 -10.52 20.72 22.07
CA PRO A 443 -9.74 19.85 22.93
C PRO A 443 -10.53 19.43 24.17
N TYR A 444 -10.15 18.32 24.79
CA TYR A 444 -10.61 17.97 26.13
C TYR A 444 -10.15 19.02 27.19
N PRO A 445 -10.84 19.14 28.34
CA PRO A 445 -10.52 20.15 29.33
C PRO A 445 -9.12 20.08 29.93
N ASP A 446 -8.48 18.91 29.93
CA ASP A 446 -7.15 18.68 30.44
C ASP A 446 -6.04 18.73 29.37
N PHE A 447 -6.40 19.12 28.12
CA PHE A 447 -5.46 19.34 27.02
C PHE A 447 -5.46 20.81 26.57
N ASP A 448 -4.53 21.60 27.10
CA ASP A 448 -4.34 23.00 26.69
C ASP A 448 -3.47 23.06 25.43
N ILE A 449 -4.14 23.06 24.26
CA ILE A 449 -3.48 23.03 22.96
C ILE A 449 -2.49 24.17 22.75
N LYS A 450 -2.82 25.39 23.26
CA LYS A 450 -1.92 26.53 23.11
C LYS A 450 -0.69 26.39 23.98
N MET A 451 -0.88 26.13 25.27
CA MET A 451 0.22 25.99 26.21
C MET A 451 1.17 24.86 25.80
N LEU A 452 0.62 23.71 25.34
CA LEU A 452 1.42 22.56 24.94
C LEU A 452 2.25 22.82 23.67
N ASN A 453 1.68 23.50 22.66
CA ASN A 453 2.43 23.90 21.48
C ASN A 453 3.50 24.94 21.79
N ASP A 454 3.18 25.97 22.58
CA ASP A 454 4.18 26.96 23.03
C ASP A 454 5.34 26.27 23.78
N TYR A 455 5.02 25.29 24.64
CA TYR A 455 6.02 24.52 25.38
C TYR A 455 6.87 23.67 24.45
N ALA A 456 6.28 22.94 23.53
CA ALA A 456 7.00 22.12 22.55
C ALA A 456 7.96 22.96 21.69
N HIS A 457 7.47 24.09 21.15
CA HIS A 457 8.29 25.01 20.34
C HIS A 457 9.45 25.59 21.16
N SER A 458 9.25 25.90 22.45
CA SER A 458 10.31 26.38 23.32
C SER A 458 11.45 25.36 23.52
N LYS A 459 11.17 24.09 23.26
CA LYS A 459 12.11 22.97 23.35
C LYS A 459 12.66 22.55 21.98
N GLY A 460 12.25 23.19 20.88
CA GLY A 460 12.62 22.81 19.51
C GLY A 460 11.89 21.57 18.98
N VAL A 461 10.77 21.20 19.59
CA VAL A 461 9.91 20.07 19.23
C VAL A 461 8.58 20.60 18.71
N LYS A 462 7.91 19.87 17.81
CA LYS A 462 6.53 20.14 17.39
C LYS A 462 5.59 19.04 17.90
N LEU A 463 4.31 19.37 18.02
CA LEU A 463 3.30 18.33 18.16
C LEU A 463 2.88 17.85 16.77
N LEU A 464 2.64 16.54 16.63
CA LEU A 464 2.04 15.91 15.46
C LEU A 464 0.55 15.74 15.75
N MET A 465 -0.29 16.29 14.85
CA MET A 465 -1.74 16.26 15.00
C MET A 465 -2.29 14.86 14.74
N HIS A 466 -3.39 14.52 15.42
CA HIS A 466 -4.18 13.31 15.14
C HIS A 466 -5.62 13.69 14.78
N HIS A 467 -6.08 13.20 13.64
CA HIS A 467 -7.46 13.30 13.18
C HIS A 467 -8.03 11.90 12.95
N GLU A 468 -8.54 11.27 14.02
CA GLU A 468 -9.39 10.09 13.86
C GLU A 468 -10.75 10.51 13.30
N THR A 469 -11.22 9.84 12.26
CA THR A 469 -12.47 10.16 11.58
C THR A 469 -13.60 9.21 11.92
N SER A 470 -13.30 8.05 12.54
CA SER A 470 -14.23 6.93 12.69
C SER A 470 -14.90 6.57 11.36
N SER A 471 -14.13 6.65 10.29
CA SER A 471 -14.53 6.44 8.89
C SER A 471 -15.70 7.32 8.41
N SER A 472 -16.03 8.40 9.14
CA SER A 472 -17.07 9.38 8.74
C SER A 472 -16.46 10.44 7.82
N THR A 473 -16.26 10.08 6.56
CA THR A 473 -15.55 10.89 5.56
C THR A 473 -16.22 12.23 5.29
N GLN A 474 -17.55 12.26 5.16
CA GLN A 474 -18.30 13.51 4.95
C GLN A 474 -18.20 14.46 6.13
N ASN A 475 -18.12 13.95 7.37
CA ASN A 475 -17.90 14.78 8.54
C ASN A 475 -16.51 15.40 8.50
N TYR A 476 -15.49 14.59 8.17
CA TYR A 476 -14.11 15.08 8.09
C TYR A 476 -13.96 16.15 7.00
N GLU A 477 -14.48 15.92 5.80
CA GLU A 477 -14.44 16.92 4.71
C GLU A 477 -15.08 18.26 5.07
N ARG A 478 -16.20 18.24 5.82
CA ARG A 478 -16.87 19.48 6.28
C ARG A 478 -16.05 20.31 7.25
N HIS A 479 -15.20 19.64 8.05
CA HIS A 479 -14.38 20.28 9.08
C HIS A 479 -12.93 20.52 8.63
N LEU A 480 -12.52 20.00 7.50
CA LEU A 480 -11.11 19.90 7.07
C LEU A 480 -10.42 21.28 7.04
N GLU A 481 -11.05 22.26 6.43
CA GLU A 481 -10.52 23.65 6.36
C GLU A 481 -10.34 24.26 7.76
N ALA A 482 -11.32 24.09 8.64
CA ALA A 482 -11.24 24.61 10.00
C ALA A 482 -10.18 23.88 10.84
N ALA A 483 -10.06 22.56 10.65
CA ALA A 483 -9.05 21.73 11.32
C ALA A 483 -7.64 22.13 10.88
N PHE A 484 -7.38 22.29 9.58
CA PHE A 484 -6.07 22.70 9.08
C PHE A 484 -5.72 24.15 9.45
N ASN A 485 -6.70 25.05 9.49
CA ASN A 485 -6.51 26.40 10.03
C ASN A 485 -6.15 26.40 11.52
N LEU A 486 -6.73 25.49 12.32
CA LEU A 486 -6.34 25.29 13.72
C LEU A 486 -4.89 24.80 13.82
N MET A 487 -4.50 23.85 12.99
CA MET A 487 -3.13 23.36 12.95
C MET A 487 -2.14 24.47 12.61
N ASN A 488 -2.39 25.26 11.58
CA ASN A 488 -1.54 26.40 11.21
C ASN A 488 -1.46 27.45 12.33
N LYS A 489 -2.58 27.73 13.02
CA LYS A 489 -2.63 28.65 14.14
C LYS A 489 -1.69 28.26 15.27
N TYR A 490 -1.53 26.97 15.53
CA TYR A 490 -0.70 26.46 16.62
C TYR A 490 0.64 25.88 16.16
N GLY A 491 0.97 25.94 14.85
CA GLY A 491 2.26 25.59 14.29
C GLY A 491 2.51 24.11 14.08
N TYR A 492 1.44 23.31 13.96
CA TYR A 492 1.54 21.92 13.47
C TYR A 492 1.91 21.90 11.99
N ASP A 493 2.72 20.95 11.57
CA ASP A 493 3.12 20.75 10.18
C ASP A 493 2.90 19.32 9.67
N ALA A 494 2.37 18.45 10.51
CA ALA A 494 2.02 17.07 10.15
C ALA A 494 0.76 16.60 10.85
N VAL A 495 0.00 15.73 10.18
CA VAL A 495 -1.21 15.08 10.71
C VAL A 495 -1.17 13.58 10.46
N LYS A 496 -1.47 12.77 11.50
CA LYS A 496 -1.90 11.39 11.38
C LYS A 496 -3.41 11.37 11.20
N THR A 497 -3.91 10.84 10.08
CA THR A 497 -5.35 10.63 9.86
C THR A 497 -5.70 9.18 10.13
N GLY A 498 -6.86 8.92 10.74
CA GLY A 498 -7.38 7.57 11.01
C GLY A 498 -8.77 7.38 10.41
N TYR A 499 -9.06 6.15 9.98
CA TYR A 499 -10.35 5.76 9.39
C TYR A 499 -10.80 4.41 9.96
N VAL A 500 -10.81 4.30 11.29
CA VAL A 500 -11.18 3.06 11.98
C VAL A 500 -12.65 2.72 11.77
N GLY A 501 -12.91 1.45 11.45
CA GLY A 501 -14.24 0.88 11.29
C GLY A 501 -14.84 1.02 9.89
N ASP A 502 -16.10 0.65 9.76
CA ASP A 502 -16.80 0.66 8.47
C ASP A 502 -17.03 2.08 7.95
N ILE A 503 -16.88 2.26 6.63
CA ILE A 503 -17.05 3.57 5.99
C ILE A 503 -18.47 4.11 6.18
N ASN A 504 -18.56 5.39 6.56
CA ASN A 504 -19.79 6.15 6.61
C ASN A 504 -19.74 7.28 5.55
N PRO A 505 -20.58 7.24 4.51
CA PRO A 505 -21.87 6.57 4.39
C PRO A 505 -21.79 5.05 4.21
N ARG A 506 -22.78 4.34 4.81
CA ARG A 506 -22.85 2.88 4.80
C ARG A 506 -22.86 2.29 3.40
N GLY A 507 -22.18 1.16 3.25
CA GLY A 507 -22.09 0.39 1.99
C GLY A 507 -20.91 0.76 1.13
N ASP A 508 -20.16 1.81 1.45
CA ASP A 508 -18.88 2.10 0.83
C ASP A 508 -17.76 1.28 1.51
N HIS A 509 -16.60 1.22 0.89
CA HIS A 509 -15.46 0.43 1.33
C HIS A 509 -14.17 1.25 1.26
N HIS A 510 -13.17 0.93 2.12
CA HIS A 510 -11.90 1.65 2.21
C HIS A 510 -11.14 1.77 0.88
N TYR A 511 -11.38 0.86 -0.07
CA TYR A 511 -10.67 0.79 -1.34
C TYR A 511 -11.54 1.13 -2.56
N SER A 512 -12.74 1.67 -2.36
CA SER A 512 -13.61 2.14 -3.45
C SER A 512 -13.04 3.37 -4.15
N GLN A 513 -13.55 3.71 -5.32
CA GLN A 513 -13.17 4.94 -6.05
C GLN A 513 -13.44 6.20 -5.21
N SER A 514 -14.57 6.27 -4.52
CA SER A 514 -14.94 7.41 -3.68
C SER A 514 -13.95 7.62 -2.55
N MET A 515 -13.49 6.53 -1.90
CA MET A 515 -12.53 6.61 -0.83
C MET A 515 -11.13 6.97 -1.33
N ASN A 516 -10.68 6.41 -2.45
CA ASN A 516 -9.43 6.81 -3.08
C ASN A 516 -9.41 8.31 -3.42
N ASN A 517 -10.55 8.83 -3.89
CA ASN A 517 -10.71 10.26 -4.14
C ASN A 517 -10.70 11.08 -2.84
N HIS A 518 -11.33 10.58 -1.77
CA HIS A 518 -11.31 11.22 -0.47
C HIS A 518 -9.89 11.33 0.11
N TYR A 519 -9.12 10.23 0.14
CA TYR A 519 -7.75 10.25 0.67
C TYR A 519 -6.86 11.22 -0.12
N LEU A 520 -6.96 11.19 -1.45
CA LEU A 520 -6.20 12.10 -2.29
C LEU A 520 -6.66 13.57 -2.13
N TYR A 521 -7.94 13.81 -1.89
CA TYR A 521 -8.47 15.14 -1.58
C TYR A 521 -7.86 15.67 -0.28
N VAL A 522 -7.84 14.87 0.79
CA VAL A 522 -7.22 15.26 2.07
C VAL A 522 -5.74 15.62 1.91
N VAL A 523 -4.99 14.81 1.15
CA VAL A 523 -3.56 15.08 0.87
C VAL A 523 -3.36 16.39 0.12
N LYS A 524 -4.21 16.67 -0.88
CA LYS A 524 -4.14 17.91 -1.67
C LYS A 524 -4.52 19.15 -0.84
N GLU A 525 -5.56 19.04 0.00
CA GLU A 525 -5.96 20.14 0.89
C GLU A 525 -4.87 20.39 1.95
N ALA A 526 -4.31 19.34 2.55
CA ALA A 526 -3.19 19.44 3.49
C ALA A 526 -1.97 20.18 2.87
N ALA A 527 -1.66 19.88 1.60
CA ALA A 527 -0.56 20.56 0.90
C ALA A 527 -0.76 22.08 0.78
N LYS A 528 -2.00 22.56 0.59
CA LYS A 528 -2.31 24.00 0.56
C LYS A 528 -2.03 24.70 1.89
N HIS A 529 -2.07 23.94 2.97
CA HIS A 529 -1.79 24.39 4.34
C HIS A 529 -0.36 24.09 4.79
N HIS A 530 0.50 23.56 3.93
CA HIS A 530 1.85 23.08 4.23
C HIS A 530 1.87 22.03 5.34
N ILE A 531 0.97 21.04 5.27
CA ILE A 531 0.82 19.95 6.23
C ILE A 531 1.21 18.63 5.56
N MET A 532 2.12 17.90 6.21
CA MET A 532 2.45 16.51 5.85
C MET A 532 1.37 15.56 6.38
N VAL A 533 1.10 14.49 5.64
CA VAL A 533 0.06 13.51 5.95
C VAL A 533 0.67 12.13 6.18
N ASN A 534 0.29 11.52 7.31
CA ASN A 534 0.46 10.11 7.61
C ASN A 534 -0.92 9.45 7.66
N ALA A 535 -1.27 8.68 6.64
CA ALA A 535 -2.63 8.14 6.46
C ALA A 535 -2.72 6.71 7.00
N HIS A 536 -3.46 6.51 8.09
CA HIS A 536 -3.78 5.18 8.64
C HIS A 536 -5.12 4.70 8.10
N GLU A 537 -5.33 3.38 8.03
CA GLU A 537 -6.49 2.68 7.46
C GLU A 537 -6.88 3.13 6.02
N ALA A 538 -6.01 3.86 5.36
CA ALA A 538 -6.22 4.32 3.98
C ALA A 538 -5.85 3.23 2.97
N THR A 539 -5.99 3.55 1.69
CA THR A 539 -5.56 2.66 0.61
C THR A 539 -4.05 2.42 0.65
N ARG A 540 -3.65 1.16 0.44
CA ARG A 540 -2.24 0.80 0.29
C ARG A 540 -1.53 1.67 -0.76
N PRO A 541 -0.21 1.95 -0.60
CA PRO A 541 0.52 2.83 -1.49
C PRO A 541 0.58 2.31 -2.93
N THR A 542 0.40 3.25 -3.85
CA THR A 542 0.52 3.04 -5.28
C THR A 542 1.47 4.06 -5.94
N GLY A 543 2.40 4.61 -5.14
CA GLY A 543 3.42 5.56 -5.61
C GLY A 543 2.96 7.03 -5.66
N LEU A 544 1.75 7.36 -5.19
CA LEU A 544 1.22 8.73 -5.19
C LEU A 544 2.10 9.72 -4.41
N CYS A 545 2.96 9.23 -3.51
CA CYS A 545 3.95 10.05 -2.81
C CYS A 545 5.02 10.69 -3.73
N ARG A 546 5.23 10.19 -4.96
CA ARG A 546 6.01 10.90 -5.98
C ARG A 546 5.30 12.17 -6.44
N THR A 547 4.00 12.09 -6.68
CA THR A 547 3.17 13.20 -7.19
C THR A 547 2.83 14.21 -6.09
N TYR A 548 2.60 13.70 -4.87
CA TYR A 548 2.26 14.47 -3.68
C TYR A 548 3.18 14.08 -2.52
N PRO A 549 4.42 14.61 -2.46
CA PRO A 549 5.42 14.19 -1.47
C PRO A 549 5.11 14.62 -0.03
N ASN A 550 4.05 15.37 0.21
CA ASN A 550 3.52 15.60 1.55
C ASN A 550 2.76 14.38 2.12
N LEU A 551 2.46 13.37 1.32
CA LEU A 551 2.06 12.04 1.80
C LEU A 551 3.31 11.29 2.26
N VAL A 552 3.72 11.52 3.51
CA VAL A 552 4.98 11.02 4.08
C VAL A 552 4.86 9.69 4.80
N GLY A 553 3.64 9.27 5.13
CA GLY A 553 3.38 8.02 5.81
C GLY A 553 2.04 7.42 5.42
N ASN A 554 1.96 6.11 5.56
CA ASN A 554 0.74 5.33 5.38
C ASN A 554 0.90 4.03 6.17
N GLU A 555 -0.14 3.56 6.85
CA GLU A 555 -0.10 2.26 7.53
C GLU A 555 -0.54 1.13 6.61
N SER A 556 -1.83 1.06 6.32
CA SER A 556 -2.51 0.13 5.39
C SER A 556 -1.93 -1.30 5.39
N ALA A 557 -1.61 -1.81 6.56
CA ALA A 557 -1.22 -3.18 6.85
C ALA A 557 -1.08 -3.37 8.37
N ARG A 558 -0.97 -4.62 8.80
CA ARG A 558 -0.77 -5.00 10.19
C ARG A 558 0.56 -4.44 10.74
N GLY A 559 0.49 -3.40 11.56
CA GLY A 559 1.61 -2.74 12.22
C GLY A 559 1.85 -3.22 13.65
N THR A 560 2.70 -2.47 14.38
CA THR A 560 3.09 -2.79 15.77
C THR A 560 1.90 -2.82 16.74
N GLU A 561 0.81 -2.11 16.46
CA GLU A 561 -0.35 -2.13 17.36
C GLU A 561 -0.91 -3.52 17.60
N TYR A 562 -0.83 -4.39 16.60
CA TYR A 562 -1.28 -5.78 16.70
C TYR A 562 -0.45 -6.64 17.67
N GLU A 563 0.69 -6.16 18.10
CA GLU A 563 1.42 -6.79 19.22
C GLU A 563 0.61 -6.74 20.54
N ALA A 564 -0.31 -5.79 20.66
CA ALA A 564 -1.28 -5.73 21.76
C ALA A 564 -2.48 -6.69 21.58
N PHE A 565 -2.69 -7.21 20.39
CA PHE A 565 -3.85 -8.05 20.01
C PHE A 565 -3.45 -9.47 19.59
N GLY A 566 -2.53 -10.08 20.29
CA GLY A 566 -2.06 -11.45 20.04
C GLY A 566 -0.71 -11.53 19.34
N GLY A 567 -0.19 -10.42 18.84
CA GLY A 567 1.11 -10.31 18.19
C GLY A 567 1.12 -10.79 16.73
N SER A 568 2.20 -10.50 16.04
CA SER A 568 2.48 -10.97 14.69
C SER A 568 3.60 -12.01 14.72
N ARG A 569 3.63 -12.93 13.75
CA ARG A 569 4.74 -13.87 13.61
C ARG A 569 6.04 -13.12 13.24
N PRO A 570 7.22 -13.63 13.61
CA PRO A 570 8.50 -12.99 13.29
C PRO A 570 8.77 -12.80 11.79
N ASP A 571 8.28 -13.71 10.93
CA ASP A 571 8.39 -13.66 9.47
C ASP A 571 7.67 -12.44 8.85
N HIS A 572 6.62 -11.94 9.52
CA HIS A 572 5.79 -10.84 9.01
C HIS A 572 6.61 -9.62 8.57
N THR A 573 7.59 -9.20 9.38
CA THR A 573 8.47 -8.06 9.05
C THR A 573 9.53 -8.38 8.00
N CYS A 574 9.70 -9.65 7.62
CA CYS A 574 10.51 -10.08 6.48
C CYS A 574 9.68 -10.21 5.18
N ILE A 575 8.34 -10.16 5.27
CA ILE A 575 7.42 -10.23 4.13
C ILE A 575 6.97 -8.82 3.69
N LEU A 576 6.64 -7.94 4.64
CA LEU A 576 6.09 -6.60 4.35
C LEU A 576 6.94 -5.79 3.35
N PRO A 577 8.28 -5.81 3.36
CA PRO A 577 9.10 -5.12 2.36
C PRO A 577 8.86 -5.59 0.92
N PHE A 578 8.52 -6.86 0.71
CA PHE A 578 8.21 -7.42 -0.60
C PHE A 578 6.76 -7.24 -1.05
N THR A 579 5.87 -6.89 -0.14
CA THR A 579 4.45 -6.74 -0.38
C THR A 579 4.01 -5.30 -0.12
N ARG A 580 3.74 -4.93 1.14
CA ARG A 580 3.15 -3.66 1.55
C ARG A 580 4.02 -2.43 1.21
N LEU A 581 5.36 -2.55 1.27
CA LEU A 581 6.25 -1.43 0.96
C LEU A 581 6.44 -1.19 -0.54
N GLN A 582 5.90 -2.05 -1.39
CA GLN A 582 5.86 -1.80 -2.83
C GLN A 582 4.96 -0.59 -3.11
N GLY A 583 5.54 0.48 -3.62
CA GLY A 583 4.81 1.71 -3.94
C GLY A 583 4.80 2.81 -2.89
N GLY A 584 5.33 2.59 -1.68
CA GLY A 584 5.46 3.67 -0.70
C GLY A 584 5.81 3.23 0.72
N PRO A 585 6.22 4.21 1.55
CA PRO A 585 6.64 3.96 2.92
C PRO A 585 5.51 3.43 3.80
N MET A 586 5.89 2.79 4.91
CA MET A 586 4.95 2.34 5.94
C MET A 586 5.25 2.96 7.30
N ASP A 587 4.24 3.52 7.94
CA ASP A 587 4.28 3.85 9.37
C ASP A 587 4.03 2.57 10.19
N TYR A 588 5.07 1.73 10.26
CA TYR A 588 5.03 0.45 11.00
C TYR A 588 5.00 0.64 12.51
N THR A 589 5.37 1.82 13.00
CA THR A 589 5.51 2.17 14.43
C THR A 589 6.49 1.27 15.20
N PRO A 590 7.77 1.16 14.77
CA PRO A 590 8.74 0.27 15.39
C PRO A 590 9.23 0.75 16.77
N GLY A 591 9.98 -0.09 17.46
CA GLY A 591 10.76 0.33 18.62
C GLY A 591 10.25 -0.17 19.96
N ILE A 592 9.42 -1.20 20.04
CA ILE A 592 9.00 -1.77 21.33
C ILE A 592 10.15 -2.53 21.96
N PHE A 593 10.60 -2.07 23.13
CA PHE A 593 11.72 -2.67 23.91
C PHE A 593 11.24 -3.50 25.09
N VAL A 594 10.14 -3.09 25.75
CA VAL A 594 9.49 -3.91 26.77
C VAL A 594 8.45 -4.78 26.09
N THR A 595 8.92 -5.90 25.56
CA THR A 595 8.13 -6.78 24.68
C THR A 595 6.99 -7.51 25.37
N ARG A 596 7.12 -7.81 26.69
CA ARG A 596 6.06 -8.44 27.49
C ARG A 596 5.14 -7.39 28.07
N LEU A 597 3.91 -7.27 27.55
CA LEU A 597 2.97 -6.23 27.97
C LEU A 597 2.48 -6.44 29.41
N SER A 598 2.41 -7.67 29.87
CA SER A 598 2.05 -8.02 31.26
C SER A 598 3.05 -7.53 32.33
N GLU A 599 4.23 -7.08 31.95
CA GLU A 599 5.21 -6.49 32.89
C GLU A 599 4.77 -5.09 33.39
N TRP A 600 3.88 -4.42 32.66
CA TRP A 600 3.53 -3.03 32.94
C TRP A 600 2.05 -2.67 32.68
N SER A 601 1.25 -3.62 32.20
CA SER A 601 -0.18 -3.48 31.95
C SER A 601 -0.93 -4.79 32.27
N GLU A 602 -2.25 -4.81 32.15
CA GLU A 602 -3.08 -6.01 32.29
C GLU A 602 -3.12 -6.84 30.99
N ASN A 603 -2.55 -6.34 29.90
CA ASN A 603 -2.50 -7.02 28.62
C ASN A 603 -1.49 -8.17 28.66
N THR A 604 -1.94 -9.37 28.29
CA THR A 604 -1.12 -10.59 28.31
C THR A 604 -0.41 -10.89 26.99
N SER A 605 -0.64 -10.08 25.97
CA SER A 605 0.06 -10.15 24.68
C SER A 605 1.53 -9.76 24.79
N TRP A 606 2.27 -9.95 23.72
CA TRP A 606 3.69 -9.62 23.66
C TRP A 606 4.18 -9.47 22.23
N ALA A 607 5.18 -8.60 22.02
CA ALA A 607 5.84 -8.38 20.75
C ALA A 607 6.85 -9.52 20.48
N ARG A 608 6.70 -10.21 19.35
CA ARG A 608 7.53 -11.36 18.96
C ARG A 608 8.78 -10.94 18.23
N ILE A 609 9.59 -10.10 18.89
CA ILE A 609 10.80 -9.53 18.32
C ILE A 609 11.86 -9.33 19.43
N THR A 610 13.15 -9.39 19.08
CA THR A 610 14.21 -8.98 19.99
C THR A 610 14.42 -7.46 19.94
N ILE A 611 15.13 -6.88 20.94
CA ILE A 611 15.53 -5.45 20.89
C ILE A 611 16.37 -5.18 19.63
N ALA A 612 17.36 -6.02 19.32
CA ALA A 612 18.20 -5.82 18.15
C ALA A 612 17.39 -5.93 16.83
N GLY A 613 16.43 -6.86 16.77
CA GLY A 613 15.48 -6.95 15.66
C GLY A 613 14.60 -5.71 15.55
N SER A 614 14.13 -5.16 16.67
CA SER A 614 13.34 -3.93 16.72
C SER A 614 14.13 -2.71 16.21
N LEU A 615 15.43 -2.63 16.51
CA LEU A 615 16.31 -1.60 15.93
C LEU A 615 16.50 -1.75 14.43
N ALA A 616 16.57 -2.99 13.92
CA ALA A 616 16.71 -3.26 12.49
C ALA A 616 15.53 -2.73 11.66
N LEU A 617 14.32 -2.70 12.23
CA LEU A 617 13.12 -2.23 11.54
C LEU A 617 13.21 -0.77 11.09
N TYR A 618 14.00 0.08 11.75
CA TYR A 618 14.23 1.46 11.30
C TYR A 618 14.92 1.53 9.93
N LEU A 619 15.45 0.42 9.45
CA LEU A 619 16.11 0.32 8.15
C LEU A 619 15.38 -0.59 7.18
N THR A 620 14.85 -1.74 7.65
CA THR A 620 14.16 -2.71 6.78
C THR A 620 12.73 -2.30 6.47
N MET A 621 12.08 -1.53 7.38
CA MET A 621 10.75 -0.94 7.20
C MET A 621 10.91 0.55 6.85
N TYR A 622 11.13 0.84 5.55
CA TYR A 622 11.39 2.21 5.14
C TYR A 622 10.20 3.14 5.41
N SER A 623 10.50 4.27 6.04
CA SER A 623 9.59 5.42 6.16
C SER A 623 10.38 6.71 6.36
N PRO A 624 9.99 7.84 5.74
CA PRO A 624 10.52 9.16 6.09
C PRO A 624 9.96 9.68 7.42
N LEU A 625 8.90 9.04 7.95
CA LEU A 625 8.29 9.33 9.24
C LEU A 625 8.46 8.09 10.14
N GLN A 626 9.41 8.12 11.07
CA GLN A 626 9.76 6.98 11.92
C GLN A 626 9.38 7.22 13.39
N MET A 627 8.59 6.31 13.94
CA MET A 627 8.16 6.37 15.33
C MET A 627 9.15 5.66 16.28
N ALA A 628 9.40 6.26 17.44
CA ALA A 628 9.87 5.57 18.63
C ALA A 628 8.61 5.24 19.46
N ALA A 629 8.04 4.04 19.26
CA ALA A 629 6.66 3.73 19.65
C ALA A 629 6.49 3.40 21.15
N ASP A 630 7.54 2.92 21.84
CA ASP A 630 7.46 2.55 23.25
C ASP A 630 7.44 3.77 24.19
N LEU A 631 7.21 3.53 25.47
CA LEU A 631 7.11 4.56 26.49
C LEU A 631 8.48 5.15 26.83
N PRO A 632 8.57 6.44 27.18
CA PRO A 632 9.82 7.06 27.61
C PRO A 632 10.57 6.29 28.70
N GLU A 633 9.86 5.81 29.74
CA GLU A 633 10.43 5.01 30.81
C GLU A 633 10.96 3.64 30.41
N HIS A 634 10.45 3.07 29.30
CA HIS A 634 10.96 1.83 28.75
C HIS A 634 12.29 2.06 28.04
N TYR A 635 12.40 3.11 27.26
CA TYR A 635 13.64 3.50 26.61
C TYR A 635 14.75 3.90 27.59
N GLU A 636 14.38 4.53 28.71
CA GLU A 636 15.34 4.88 29.78
C GLU A 636 16.00 3.65 30.43
N LYS A 637 15.34 2.47 30.41
CA LYS A 637 15.94 1.21 30.86
C LYS A 637 17.00 0.67 29.89
N PHE A 638 16.92 1.02 28.61
CA PHE A 638 17.78 0.54 27.52
C PHE A 638 18.40 1.71 26.74
N ASP A 639 18.86 2.75 27.48
CA ASP A 639 19.32 4.01 26.89
C ASP A 639 20.51 3.82 25.93
N ASP A 640 21.34 2.82 26.16
CA ASP A 640 22.47 2.45 25.30
C ASP A 640 22.02 1.82 23.96
N ALA A 641 20.94 1.04 23.92
CA ALA A 641 20.32 0.54 22.70
C ALA A 641 19.52 1.65 22.00
N PHE A 642 18.83 2.51 22.75
CA PHE A 642 18.09 3.64 22.22
C PHE A 642 18.98 4.65 21.47
N GLN A 643 20.30 4.63 21.75
CA GLN A 643 21.28 5.46 21.03
C GLN A 643 21.21 5.23 19.51
N PHE A 644 20.91 4.02 19.05
CA PHE A 644 20.73 3.77 17.63
C PHE A 644 19.55 4.58 17.04
N ILE A 645 18.42 4.66 17.74
CA ILE A 645 17.25 5.43 17.31
C ILE A 645 17.55 6.93 17.25
N ARG A 646 18.41 7.44 18.16
CA ARG A 646 18.90 8.83 18.10
C ARG A 646 19.73 9.08 16.83
N ASP A 647 20.60 8.13 16.48
CA ASP A 647 21.60 8.30 15.41
C ASP A 647 21.07 8.03 14.01
N VAL A 648 20.11 7.08 13.85
CA VAL A 648 19.63 6.65 12.53
C VAL A 648 18.89 7.76 11.79
N ALA A 649 19.16 7.87 10.49
CA ALA A 649 18.45 8.81 9.61
C ALA A 649 17.11 8.24 9.11
N CYS A 650 16.27 9.12 8.54
CA CYS A 650 14.99 8.75 7.91
C CYS A 650 14.96 9.08 6.40
N ASP A 651 16.04 9.68 5.85
CA ASP A 651 16.15 10.04 4.44
C ASP A 651 17.53 9.65 3.90
N TRP A 652 17.59 9.15 2.66
CA TRP A 652 18.75 8.42 2.19
C TRP A 652 19.25 8.90 0.83
N ASP A 653 20.58 8.97 0.68
CA ASP A 653 21.23 9.18 -0.61
C ASP A 653 21.36 7.87 -1.40
N GLN A 654 21.46 6.75 -0.70
CA GLN A 654 21.61 5.43 -1.30
C GLN A 654 21.13 4.32 -0.38
N SER A 655 20.46 3.32 -0.95
CA SER A 655 20.11 2.07 -0.29
C SER A 655 20.63 0.88 -1.09
N ILE A 656 21.21 -0.09 -0.41
CA ILE A 656 21.79 -1.30 -1.01
C ILE A 656 21.25 -2.50 -0.23
N TYR A 657 20.40 -3.29 -0.86
CA TYR A 657 19.97 -4.58 -0.31
C TYR A 657 21.08 -5.60 -0.50
N LEU A 658 21.66 -6.08 0.59
CA LEU A 658 22.84 -6.94 0.60
C LEU A 658 22.47 -8.40 0.44
N GLU A 659 21.40 -8.82 1.09
CA GLU A 659 20.78 -10.14 0.97
C GLU A 659 19.30 -10.04 1.32
N ALA A 660 18.48 -10.89 0.72
CA ALA A 660 17.05 -10.92 0.99
C ALA A 660 16.41 -12.23 0.49
N GLU A 661 15.45 -12.75 1.26
CA GLU A 661 14.51 -13.79 0.86
C GLU A 661 13.16 -13.49 1.51
N PRO A 662 12.05 -13.46 0.75
CA PRO A 662 10.73 -13.17 1.32
C PRO A 662 10.36 -14.16 2.43
N GLY A 663 10.00 -13.62 3.60
CA GLY A 663 9.63 -14.41 4.77
C GLY A 663 10.77 -14.91 5.64
N ASP A 664 11.99 -14.96 5.12
CA ASP A 664 13.14 -15.51 5.84
C ASP A 664 14.03 -14.39 6.43
N TYR A 665 14.61 -13.54 5.58
CA TYR A 665 15.55 -12.50 6.03
C TYR A 665 15.71 -11.34 5.06
N ILE A 666 16.16 -10.20 5.60
CA ILE A 666 16.53 -9.00 4.82
C ILE A 666 17.71 -8.33 5.50
N THR A 667 18.74 -7.96 4.72
CA THR A 667 19.83 -7.08 5.16
C THR A 667 19.99 -5.92 4.18
N VAL A 668 19.93 -4.69 4.70
CA VAL A 668 20.04 -3.45 3.92
C VAL A 668 21.06 -2.50 4.51
N ALA A 669 21.87 -1.87 3.66
CA ALA A 669 22.77 -0.78 4.00
C ALA A 669 22.27 0.53 3.38
N ARG A 670 22.18 1.60 4.18
CA ARG A 670 21.64 2.90 3.76
C ARG A 670 22.61 4.03 4.09
N LYS A 671 22.86 4.90 3.12
CA LYS A 671 23.66 6.11 3.30
C LYS A 671 22.75 7.29 3.65
N ALA A 672 22.98 7.91 4.81
CA ALA A 672 22.19 9.05 5.23
C ALA A 672 22.39 10.25 4.30
N LYS A 673 21.29 10.91 3.92
CA LYS A 673 21.26 12.01 2.94
C LYS A 673 22.16 13.17 3.34
N GLY A 674 22.96 13.62 2.39
CA GLY A 674 23.88 14.73 2.58
C GLY A 674 25.09 14.45 3.48
N THR A 675 25.33 13.20 3.88
CA THR A 675 26.43 12.80 4.75
C THR A 675 27.28 11.68 4.16
N GLN A 676 28.32 11.27 4.88
CA GLN A 676 29.07 10.05 4.58
C GLN A 676 28.75 8.90 5.57
N ASN A 677 27.74 9.09 6.44
CA ASN A 677 27.35 8.11 7.42
C ASN A 677 26.50 7.01 6.76
N TRP A 678 26.72 5.77 7.22
CA TRP A 678 25.96 4.62 6.79
C TRP A 678 25.31 3.92 7.96
N PHE A 679 24.18 3.28 7.68
CA PHE A 679 23.47 2.45 8.64
C PHE A 679 23.14 1.11 7.98
N ILE A 680 23.24 0.02 8.75
CA ILE A 680 22.94 -1.33 8.25
C ILE A 680 21.92 -1.96 9.20
N GLY A 681 20.85 -2.53 8.65
CA GLY A 681 19.86 -3.32 9.39
C GLY A 681 19.72 -4.70 8.79
N GLY A 682 19.69 -5.72 9.64
CA GLY A 682 19.36 -7.08 9.29
C GLY A 682 18.26 -7.62 10.18
N LYS A 683 17.26 -8.28 9.60
CA LYS A 683 16.11 -8.87 10.29
C LYS A 683 15.86 -10.26 9.73
N CYS A 684 15.55 -11.22 10.60
CA CYS A 684 15.19 -12.58 10.22
C CYS A 684 13.88 -13.05 10.88
N ASP A 685 13.39 -14.17 10.37
CA ASP A 685 12.23 -14.91 10.85
C ASP A 685 12.50 -15.64 12.19
N GLU A 686 11.63 -16.60 12.54
CA GLU A 686 11.74 -17.42 13.77
C GLU A 686 12.88 -18.46 13.74
N ASN A 687 13.56 -18.66 12.60
CA ASN A 687 14.63 -19.66 12.46
C ASN A 687 16.01 -19.10 12.77
N GLY A 688 16.16 -17.77 12.79
CA GLY A 688 17.45 -17.10 12.94
C GLY A 688 18.29 -17.15 11.65
N HIS A 689 19.27 -16.26 11.53
CA HIS A 689 20.10 -16.14 10.32
C HIS A 689 21.57 -15.83 10.64
N LYS A 690 22.45 -16.10 9.66
CA LYS A 690 23.88 -15.76 9.71
C LYS A 690 24.25 -14.86 8.56
N THR A 691 24.61 -13.64 8.87
CA THR A 691 24.95 -12.61 7.91
C THR A 691 26.44 -12.31 7.86
N THR A 692 26.94 -12.09 6.64
CA THR A 692 28.31 -11.62 6.40
C THR A 692 28.26 -10.37 5.52
N VAL A 693 28.42 -9.21 6.14
CA VAL A 693 28.43 -7.91 5.46
C VAL A 693 29.86 -7.53 5.05
N LYS A 694 30.10 -7.39 3.75
CA LYS A 694 31.31 -6.78 3.20
C LYS A 694 31.11 -5.27 3.06
N LEU A 695 32.02 -4.49 3.62
CA LEU A 695 31.93 -3.01 3.63
C LEU A 695 32.54 -2.38 2.37
N ASP A 696 32.31 -2.98 1.19
CA ASP A 696 32.84 -2.52 -0.09
C ASP A 696 32.14 -1.23 -0.60
N PHE A 697 31.00 -0.88 -0.04
CA PHE A 697 30.27 0.35 -0.34
C PHE A 697 30.81 1.59 0.40
N LEU A 698 31.68 1.43 1.39
CA LEU A 698 32.29 2.54 2.11
C LEU A 698 33.32 3.28 1.22
N GLU A 699 33.52 4.57 1.48
CA GLU A 699 34.51 5.38 0.76
C GLU A 699 35.94 4.90 1.05
N LYS A 700 36.73 4.66 0.00
CA LYS A 700 38.12 4.22 0.11
C LYS A 700 38.96 5.30 0.81
N GLY A 701 39.75 4.86 1.81
CA GLY A 701 40.65 5.74 2.55
C GLY A 701 40.01 6.40 3.77
N ARG A 702 38.67 6.36 3.91
CA ARG A 702 37.95 6.90 5.07
C ARG A 702 37.79 5.84 6.16
N LYS A 703 37.89 6.27 7.40
CA LYS A 703 37.58 5.47 8.58
C LYS A 703 36.17 5.77 9.09
N TYR A 704 35.54 4.80 9.73
CA TYR A 704 34.21 4.92 10.30
C TYR A 704 34.21 4.39 11.74
N ALA A 705 33.64 5.17 12.65
CA ALA A 705 33.30 4.69 13.97
C ALA A 705 32.09 3.74 13.82
N CYS A 706 32.31 2.47 14.06
CA CYS A 706 31.31 1.43 13.90
C CYS A 706 30.76 1.02 15.27
N THR A 707 29.45 1.18 15.47
CA THR A 707 28.72 0.63 16.60
C THR A 707 27.73 -0.43 16.10
N ILE A 708 27.84 -1.63 16.63
CA ILE A 708 27.02 -2.79 16.28
C ILE A 708 26.10 -3.09 17.45
N TYR A 709 24.82 -3.12 17.23
CA TYR A 709 23.76 -3.56 18.13
C TYR A 709 23.25 -4.89 17.61
N ALA A 710 23.54 -5.98 18.26
CA ALA A 710 23.21 -7.33 17.79
C ALA A 710 22.58 -8.16 18.90
N ASP A 711 21.87 -9.20 18.51
CA ASP A 711 21.35 -10.19 19.44
C ASP A 711 22.50 -10.81 20.27
N ALA A 712 22.27 -11.03 21.56
CA ALA A 712 23.17 -11.85 22.38
C ALA A 712 23.11 -13.32 21.97
N PRO A 713 24.12 -14.13 22.26
CA PRO A 713 24.14 -15.55 21.88
C PRO A 713 22.97 -16.39 22.38
N ASP A 714 22.30 -15.95 23.46
CA ASP A 714 21.14 -16.57 24.10
C ASP A 714 19.84 -15.79 23.86
N ALA A 715 19.86 -14.81 22.96
CA ALA A 715 18.66 -14.06 22.57
C ALA A 715 17.67 -14.94 21.84
N HIS A 716 16.38 -14.69 22.03
CA HIS A 716 15.28 -15.37 21.38
C HIS A 716 13.99 -14.55 21.55
N TYR A 717 13.24 -14.34 20.46
CA TYR A 717 12.01 -13.52 20.50
C TYR A 717 11.01 -13.97 21.58
N GLU A 718 10.97 -15.26 21.89
CA GLU A 718 10.03 -15.82 22.87
C GLU A 718 10.61 -15.90 24.29
N HIS A 719 11.87 -16.34 24.44
CA HIS A 719 12.39 -16.72 25.74
C HIS A 719 13.31 -15.66 26.35
N ASN A 720 14.03 -14.89 25.51
CA ASN A 720 14.99 -13.88 25.95
C ASN A 720 15.07 -12.69 24.97
N PRO A 721 13.96 -11.94 24.75
CA PRO A 721 13.90 -10.92 23.70
C PRO A 721 14.73 -9.66 23.99
N GLN A 722 15.09 -9.41 25.23
CA GLN A 722 15.82 -8.21 25.64
C GLN A 722 17.34 -8.41 25.73
N ALA A 723 17.85 -9.60 25.36
CA ALA A 723 19.27 -9.88 25.36
C ALA A 723 19.94 -9.37 24.08
N TYR A 724 20.83 -8.40 24.23
CA TYR A 724 21.62 -7.83 23.14
C TYR A 724 23.06 -7.54 23.57
N VAL A 725 23.95 -7.34 22.61
CA VAL A 725 25.33 -6.92 22.83
C VAL A 725 25.65 -5.72 21.95
N ILE A 726 26.42 -4.77 22.50
CA ILE A 726 26.92 -3.59 21.79
C ILE A 726 28.40 -3.70 21.59
N THR A 727 28.88 -3.71 20.35
CA THR A 727 30.30 -3.75 20.00
C THR A 727 30.71 -2.47 19.29
N ARG A 728 31.83 -1.88 19.69
CA ARG A 728 32.37 -0.67 19.06
C ARG A 728 33.77 -0.92 18.52
N ARG A 729 34.02 -0.50 17.29
CA ARG A 729 35.32 -0.58 16.62
C ARG A 729 35.44 0.44 15.50
N VAL A 730 36.64 0.59 14.93
CA VAL A 730 36.85 1.37 13.72
C VAL A 730 36.91 0.42 12.53
N VAL A 731 36.20 0.76 11.47
CA VAL A 731 36.17 -0.01 10.20
C VAL A 731 36.46 0.88 9.01
N LYS A 732 36.74 0.27 7.86
CA LYS A 732 37.02 0.93 6.58
C LYS A 732 36.50 0.08 5.40
N HIS A 733 36.57 0.65 4.19
CA HIS A 733 36.32 -0.07 2.94
C HIS A 733 37.08 -1.41 2.90
N GLY A 734 36.39 -2.47 2.50
CA GLY A 734 36.92 -3.84 2.38
C GLY A 734 36.91 -4.65 3.68
N ASP A 735 36.60 -4.05 4.83
CA ASP A 735 36.41 -4.81 6.07
C ASP A 735 35.12 -5.65 6.00
N THR A 736 35.04 -6.64 6.90
CA THR A 736 33.89 -7.56 6.97
C THR A 736 33.30 -7.58 8.39
N ILE A 737 31.97 -7.57 8.48
CA ILE A 737 31.22 -7.79 9.71
C ILE A 737 30.49 -9.12 9.59
N LYS A 738 30.67 -10.01 10.58
CA LYS A 738 29.94 -11.28 10.67
C LYS A 738 29.02 -11.22 11.88
N LEU A 739 27.77 -11.56 11.69
CA LEU A 739 26.71 -11.47 12.68
C LEU A 739 25.91 -12.77 12.72
N GLN A 740 25.38 -13.06 13.90
CA GLN A 740 24.40 -14.12 14.12
C GLN A 740 23.13 -13.45 14.61
N GLU A 741 22.04 -13.64 13.89
CA GLU A 741 20.70 -13.19 14.25
C GLU A 741 20.00 -14.31 15.01
N ALA A 742 19.40 -13.98 16.14
CA ALA A 742 18.60 -14.92 16.92
C ALA A 742 17.24 -15.18 16.23
N PRO A 743 16.54 -16.27 16.57
CA PRO A 743 15.16 -16.44 16.18
C PRO A 743 14.30 -15.20 16.48
N GLY A 744 13.59 -14.65 15.46
CA GLY A 744 12.83 -13.41 15.55
C GLY A 744 13.67 -12.15 15.78
N GLY A 745 14.96 -12.26 15.64
CA GLY A 745 15.94 -11.23 15.97
C GLY A 745 16.47 -10.46 14.78
N GLY A 746 17.63 -9.85 14.99
CA GLY A 746 18.30 -9.06 13.99
C GLY A 746 19.53 -8.30 14.52
N PHE A 747 19.92 -7.30 13.77
CA PHE A 747 21.01 -6.38 14.16
C PHE A 747 20.83 -5.00 13.54
N ALA A 748 21.41 -4.01 14.16
CA ALA A 748 21.54 -2.66 13.62
C ALA A 748 22.99 -2.16 13.79
N VAL A 749 23.51 -1.46 12.77
CA VAL A 749 24.89 -0.93 12.79
C VAL A 749 24.86 0.54 12.38
N SER A 750 25.52 1.39 13.17
CA SER A 750 25.85 2.75 12.76
C SER A 750 27.32 2.85 12.35
N LEU A 751 27.60 3.48 11.20
CA LEU A 751 28.92 3.71 10.62
C LEU A 751 29.09 5.21 10.45
N ILE A 752 29.64 5.88 11.46
CA ILE A 752 29.82 7.34 11.46
C ILE A 752 31.19 7.68 10.91
N ALA A 753 31.21 8.46 9.82
CA ALA A 753 32.42 8.88 9.11
C ALA A 753 33.32 9.73 10.02
N GLN A 754 34.64 9.44 10.00
CA GLN A 754 35.68 10.15 10.74
C GLN A 754 36.53 11.03 9.83
#